data_0ce83ed70bad170666386cc1a661f62f
#
_entry.id   0ce83ed70bad170666386cc1a661f62f
#
_cell.length_a   1.000
_cell.length_b   1.000
_cell.length_c   1.000
_cell.angle_alpha   90.00
_cell.angle_beta   90.00
_cell.angle_gamma   90.00
#
_symmetry.space_group_name_H-M   'P 1'
#
loop_
_entity.id
_entity.type
_entity.pdbx_description
1 polymer ?
#
loop_
_entity_poly.entity_id
_entity_poly.type
_entity_poly.pdbx_seq_one_letter_code
_entity_poly.pdbx_strand_id
1 'polypeptide(L)'
;MTEEISTPLNYRRYQDGDHTWSDFKEDIFVGDASDKCPTYVHRTPPCQGSCPSGEDIRGYLQIVRGMERPPEDMAWQEYAFFRATDANPFPSMMGRVCPAPCEDGCNRNDVEDFVGINAVEQFIGDTAYQNGYRFAEPPTLTGKRIAVVGGGPAGLSAAYQLRRKGHASTIFEIQDQLGGMFRYGIPGYRTPRDVLDAEIERILALGDIEVRTGVRVGRDVLIATLDRDFDAVLWAIGAQQGHGLPVPGWSDTPNCVSGVRFLEAFNGGRLQVTASKVICVGGGDTSVDVVSVARRLGKIKNIREKDRAERVIGGYAAHDSAMAAVREGAEVTLTALFDREAMTATETEVDDALTEGVRVLNGVMPIGLIRNGDGRAVGLQLARCIIDEKGIPIPQEGTEFEVEADLIVSAIGQGGDLTGLEELANDKHLIEADAFYRVPGRDGHFVAGDIVRPHLLTTAIGQAAVAAQSIDEFFANEIRSRRPRVDVHHFNLLNKLNEHQLAPTPYDHTQSWGTDSGQFAVHNYEDRAAQEIIPSQRLFLGHFDYESRNQRQDRIPTGDEVLGDFDERRLNLSEQQAVAEAKRCMSCGMCFECDNCVIFCPQDAVFRVKKDRSTTGRYVDTDYDRCIGCHICADVCPTGYIDMGLGK
;
A
#
# COMPACT_ATOMS: atom_id res chain seq x y z
N MET A 1 -12.99 -1.56 40.79
CA MET A 1 -13.61 -2.79 40.30
C MET A 1 -12.98 -2.98 38.91
N THR A 2 -12.09 -3.93 38.82
CA THR A 2 -11.52 -4.34 37.52
C THR A 2 -12.65 -5.00 36.75
N GLU A 3 -13.10 -4.40 35.64
CA GLU A 3 -13.92 -5.11 34.69
C GLU A 3 -13.17 -6.38 34.30
N GLU A 4 -13.67 -7.53 34.72
CA GLU A 4 -13.31 -8.79 34.05
C GLU A 4 -13.76 -8.64 32.60
N ILE A 5 -12.80 -8.38 31.75
CA ILE A 5 -13.00 -8.51 30.32
C ILE A 5 -13.34 -9.98 30.11
N SER A 6 -14.63 -10.28 29.89
CA SER A 6 -15.05 -11.62 29.50
C SER A 6 -14.20 -11.99 28.29
N THR A 7 -13.39 -13.02 28.44
CA THR A 7 -12.58 -13.52 27.34
C THR A 7 -13.56 -13.90 26.23
N PRO A 8 -13.55 -13.23 25.07
CA PRO A 8 -14.46 -13.60 24.00
C PRO A 8 -14.16 -15.03 23.57
N LEU A 9 -15.17 -15.74 23.06
CA LEU A 9 -15.10 -17.11 22.53
C LEU A 9 -14.20 -17.12 21.30
N ASN A 10 -12.91 -16.98 21.51
CA ASN A 10 -11.95 -17.01 20.42
C ASN A 10 -11.26 -18.34 20.43
N TYR A 11 -11.44 -19.02 19.31
CA TYR A 11 -10.55 -20.10 18.98
C TYR A 11 -9.16 -19.50 18.76
N ARG A 12 -8.20 -19.98 19.55
CA ARG A 12 -6.81 -19.69 19.26
C ARG A 12 -6.42 -20.32 17.93
N ARG A 13 -5.36 -19.81 17.33
CA ARG A 13 -4.77 -20.39 16.13
C ARG A 13 -4.51 -21.87 16.37
N TYR A 14 -5.04 -22.72 15.47
CA TYR A 14 -4.78 -24.15 15.51
C TYR A 14 -3.27 -24.41 15.43
N GLN A 15 -2.78 -25.22 16.35
CA GLN A 15 -1.43 -25.77 16.29
C GLN A 15 -1.57 -27.29 16.19
N ASP A 16 -0.86 -27.90 15.23
CA ASP A 16 -0.94 -29.34 15.01
C ASP A 16 -0.53 -30.09 16.30
N GLY A 17 -1.36 -31.04 16.72
CA GLY A 17 -1.19 -31.76 17.98
C GLY A 17 -1.81 -31.11 19.22
N ASP A 18 -2.43 -29.95 19.11
CA ASP A 18 -3.13 -29.31 20.20
C ASP A 18 -4.61 -29.74 20.22
N HIS A 19 -5.00 -30.51 21.22
CA HIS A 19 -6.33 -31.06 21.41
C HIS A 19 -7.07 -30.48 22.62
N THR A 20 -6.60 -29.38 23.20
CA THR A 20 -7.25 -28.75 24.34
C THR A 20 -8.29 -27.73 23.89
N TRP A 21 -9.49 -28.23 23.58
CA TRP A 21 -10.65 -27.42 23.22
C TRP A 21 -11.56 -27.27 24.45
N SER A 22 -12.07 -26.06 24.68
CA SER A 22 -13.22 -25.86 25.59
C SER A 22 -14.47 -26.49 24.94
N ASP A 23 -15.40 -26.99 25.77
CA ASP A 23 -16.68 -27.49 25.25
C ASP A 23 -17.45 -26.32 24.64
N PHE A 24 -17.73 -26.39 23.36
CA PHE A 24 -18.49 -25.41 22.61
C PHE A 24 -19.84 -25.03 23.28
N LYS A 25 -20.47 -25.99 23.97
CA LYS A 25 -21.70 -25.74 24.72
C LYS A 25 -21.48 -24.90 25.96
N GLU A 26 -20.38 -25.11 26.67
CA GLU A 26 -20.07 -24.32 27.87
C GLU A 26 -19.78 -22.88 27.49
N ASP A 27 -19.15 -22.64 26.35
CA ASP A 27 -18.77 -21.31 25.93
C ASP A 27 -19.94 -20.51 25.29
N ILE A 28 -20.82 -21.14 24.52
CA ILE A 28 -21.90 -20.43 23.80
C ILE A 28 -23.17 -20.32 24.63
N PHE A 29 -23.48 -21.32 25.48
CA PHE A 29 -24.73 -21.37 26.20
C PHE A 29 -24.65 -20.90 27.65
N VAL A 30 -23.53 -20.34 28.07
CA VAL A 30 -23.45 -19.59 29.35
C VAL A 30 -24.04 -18.19 29.11
N GLY A 31 -25.29 -18.15 28.70
CA GLY A 31 -25.98 -16.93 28.41
C GLY A 31 -26.79 -16.48 29.59
N ASP A 32 -26.84 -15.18 29.81
CA ASP A 32 -27.71 -14.52 30.76
C ASP A 32 -28.76 -13.71 29.99
N ALA A 33 -29.96 -13.61 30.53
CA ALA A 33 -30.97 -12.70 29.98
C ALA A 33 -30.64 -11.27 30.38
N SER A 34 -30.66 -10.34 29.44
CA SER A 34 -30.38 -8.93 29.68
C SER A 34 -31.40 -8.03 28.96
N ASP A 35 -31.36 -6.75 29.28
CA ASP A 35 -32.11 -5.69 28.61
C ASP A 35 -31.43 -5.17 27.34
N LYS A 36 -30.31 -5.79 26.95
CA LYS A 36 -29.59 -5.47 25.70
C LYS A 36 -30.15 -6.28 24.53
N CYS A 37 -30.17 -5.66 23.36
CA CYS A 37 -30.65 -6.25 22.12
C CYS A 37 -29.56 -6.23 21.05
N PRO A 38 -29.65 -7.09 20.01
CA PRO A 38 -28.72 -7.07 18.91
C PRO A 38 -28.73 -5.72 18.18
N THR A 39 -27.52 -5.16 18.00
CA THR A 39 -27.26 -4.02 17.12
C THR A 39 -26.30 -4.48 16.04
N TYR A 40 -26.64 -4.20 14.79
CA TYR A 40 -25.83 -4.57 13.63
C TYR A 40 -24.84 -3.46 13.32
N VAL A 41 -23.57 -3.72 13.56
CA VAL A 41 -22.53 -2.69 13.52
C VAL A 41 -21.53 -2.97 12.42
N HIS A 42 -21.50 -2.10 11.42
CA HIS A 42 -20.45 -2.10 10.42
C HIS A 42 -19.14 -1.57 11.02
N ARG A 43 -18.07 -2.34 10.85
CA ARG A 43 -16.72 -2.01 11.31
C ARG A 43 -15.70 -2.24 10.19
N THR A 44 -14.59 -1.53 10.26
CA THR A 44 -13.48 -1.72 9.33
C THR A 44 -12.70 -3.01 9.68
N PRO A 45 -12.43 -3.89 8.72
CA PRO A 45 -11.56 -5.04 8.93
C PRO A 45 -10.09 -4.58 9.10
N PRO A 46 -9.24 -5.31 9.85
CA PRO A 46 -7.85 -4.92 10.07
C PRO A 46 -7.02 -4.84 8.79
N CYS A 47 -7.26 -5.70 7.81
CA CYS A 47 -6.60 -5.61 6.49
C CYS A 47 -6.80 -4.24 5.85
N GLN A 48 -8.02 -3.73 5.87
CA GLN A 48 -8.36 -2.40 5.34
C GLN A 48 -7.80 -1.28 6.23
N GLY A 49 -7.80 -1.49 7.56
CA GLY A 49 -7.18 -0.55 8.51
C GLY A 49 -5.66 -0.49 8.42
N SER A 50 -5.01 -1.53 7.89
CA SER A 50 -3.57 -1.60 7.66
C SER A 50 -3.16 -1.13 6.27
N CYS A 51 -4.12 -0.97 5.34
CA CYS A 51 -3.84 -0.48 3.99
C CYS A 51 -3.68 1.05 3.99
N PRO A 52 -2.49 1.59 3.67
CA PRO A 52 -2.29 3.04 3.68
C PRO A 52 -3.08 3.78 2.59
N SER A 53 -3.44 3.13 1.49
CA SER A 53 -4.28 3.72 0.43
C SER A 53 -5.77 3.76 0.79
N GLY A 54 -6.19 3.02 1.83
CA GLY A 54 -7.58 3.00 2.28
C GLY A 54 -8.53 2.23 1.37
N GLU A 55 -8.04 1.18 0.71
CA GLU A 55 -8.85 0.35 -0.19
C GLU A 55 -9.98 -0.38 0.52
N ASP A 56 -11.11 -0.51 -0.15
CA ASP A 56 -12.21 -1.39 0.28
C ASP A 56 -11.91 -2.87 -0.06
N ILE A 57 -10.90 -3.39 0.62
CA ILE A 57 -10.38 -4.75 0.41
C ILE A 57 -11.49 -5.78 0.58
N ARG A 58 -12.25 -5.69 1.68
CA ARG A 58 -13.37 -6.59 1.92
C ARG A 58 -14.41 -6.50 0.80
N GLY A 59 -14.69 -5.30 0.30
CA GLY A 59 -15.66 -5.06 -0.75
C GLY A 59 -15.29 -5.75 -2.05
N TYR A 60 -14.08 -5.54 -2.57
CA TYR A 60 -13.71 -6.20 -3.82
C TYR A 60 -13.55 -7.73 -3.65
N LEU A 61 -13.11 -8.22 -2.49
CA LEU A 61 -13.09 -9.66 -2.22
C LEU A 61 -14.50 -10.27 -2.18
N GLN A 62 -15.51 -9.54 -1.67
CA GLN A 62 -16.90 -9.97 -1.71
C GLN A 62 -17.45 -10.06 -3.13
N ILE A 63 -17.05 -9.13 -4.01
CA ILE A 63 -17.41 -9.17 -5.43
C ILE A 63 -16.75 -10.39 -6.11
N VAL A 64 -15.44 -10.57 -5.95
CA VAL A 64 -14.67 -11.66 -6.56
C VAL A 64 -15.23 -13.04 -6.15
N ARG A 65 -15.61 -13.23 -4.88
CA ARG A 65 -16.19 -14.49 -4.39
C ARG A 65 -17.67 -14.67 -4.71
N GLY A 66 -18.33 -13.66 -5.32
CA GLY A 66 -19.71 -13.72 -5.80
C GLY A 66 -20.79 -13.44 -4.74
N MET A 67 -20.43 -12.86 -3.59
CA MET A 67 -21.40 -12.43 -2.56
C MET A 67 -22.06 -11.11 -2.92
N GLU A 68 -21.27 -10.11 -3.33
CA GLU A 68 -21.80 -8.87 -3.88
C GLU A 68 -21.91 -9.01 -5.40
N ARG A 69 -23.10 -8.82 -5.92
CA ARG A 69 -23.38 -8.98 -7.35
C ARG A 69 -23.21 -7.64 -8.07
N PRO A 70 -22.62 -7.64 -9.27
CA PRO A 70 -22.58 -6.46 -10.11
C PRO A 70 -23.98 -6.08 -10.59
N PRO A 71 -24.16 -4.85 -11.10
CA PRO A 71 -25.31 -4.48 -11.93
C PRO A 71 -25.54 -5.46 -13.09
N GLU A 72 -26.79 -5.59 -13.59
CA GLU A 72 -27.18 -6.64 -14.55
C GLU A 72 -26.33 -6.69 -15.83
N ASP A 73 -25.84 -5.53 -16.30
CA ASP A 73 -25.10 -5.42 -17.56
C ASP A 73 -23.57 -5.32 -17.36
N MET A 74 -23.05 -5.60 -16.17
CA MET A 74 -21.62 -5.45 -15.83
C MET A 74 -21.01 -6.80 -15.43
N ALA A 75 -19.81 -7.10 -15.97
CA ALA A 75 -19.02 -8.24 -15.53
C ALA A 75 -18.53 -8.03 -14.09
N TRP A 76 -18.47 -9.09 -13.28
CA TRP A 76 -18.01 -8.99 -11.90
C TRP A 76 -16.54 -8.53 -11.81
N GLN A 77 -15.72 -8.86 -12.80
CA GLN A 77 -14.33 -8.42 -12.89
C GLN A 77 -14.24 -6.89 -13.02
N GLU A 78 -15.08 -6.30 -13.87
CA GLU A 78 -15.15 -4.85 -14.04
C GLU A 78 -15.70 -4.16 -12.78
N TYR A 79 -16.69 -4.77 -12.13
CA TYR A 79 -17.23 -4.25 -10.88
C TYR A 79 -16.21 -4.30 -9.74
N ALA A 80 -15.43 -5.40 -9.64
CA ALA A 80 -14.32 -5.50 -8.70
C ALA A 80 -13.22 -4.46 -9.00
N PHE A 81 -12.92 -4.22 -10.27
CA PHE A 81 -12.00 -3.17 -10.69
C PHE A 81 -12.47 -1.78 -10.24
N PHE A 82 -13.74 -1.43 -10.42
CA PHE A 82 -14.26 -0.15 -9.91
C PHE A 82 -14.12 -0.03 -8.39
N ARG A 83 -14.38 -1.11 -7.65
CA ARG A 83 -14.24 -1.13 -6.20
C ARG A 83 -12.79 -0.95 -5.75
N ALA A 84 -11.84 -1.64 -6.35
CA ALA A 84 -10.42 -1.51 -6.03
C ALA A 84 -9.88 -0.12 -6.38
N THR A 85 -10.28 0.40 -7.53
CA THR A 85 -9.79 1.68 -8.04
C THR A 85 -10.47 2.90 -7.42
N ASP A 86 -11.47 2.75 -6.59
CA ASP A 86 -11.97 3.87 -5.78
C ASP A 86 -10.87 4.54 -4.96
N ALA A 87 -9.95 3.76 -4.40
CA ALA A 87 -8.81 4.26 -3.63
C ALA A 87 -7.49 4.21 -4.40
N ASN A 88 -7.23 3.11 -5.12
CA ASN A 88 -5.95 2.85 -5.77
C ASN A 88 -6.11 2.78 -7.30
N PRO A 89 -5.66 3.80 -8.07
CA PRO A 89 -5.77 3.79 -9.52
C PRO A 89 -4.74 2.87 -10.23
N PHE A 90 -3.86 2.19 -9.47
CA PHE A 90 -2.78 1.34 -9.95
C PHE A 90 -2.85 -0.11 -9.45
N PRO A 91 -3.98 -0.83 -9.60
CA PRO A 91 -4.12 -2.15 -9.01
C PRO A 91 -3.14 -3.18 -9.59
N SER A 92 -2.78 -3.10 -10.88
CA SER A 92 -1.76 -3.96 -11.48
C SER A 92 -0.37 -3.70 -10.93
N MET A 93 0.03 -2.43 -10.82
CA MET A 93 1.35 -2.06 -10.30
C MET A 93 1.46 -2.39 -8.82
N MET A 94 0.46 -1.99 -8.02
CA MET A 94 0.47 -2.26 -6.58
C MET A 94 0.39 -3.75 -6.28
N GLY A 95 -0.39 -4.50 -7.03
CA GLY A 95 -0.43 -5.97 -6.94
C GLY A 95 0.93 -6.65 -7.15
N ARG A 96 1.89 -5.98 -7.81
CA ARG A 96 3.25 -6.50 -8.05
C ARG A 96 4.26 -6.08 -7.00
N VAL A 97 4.17 -4.85 -6.51
CA VAL A 97 5.26 -4.24 -5.72
C VAL A 97 4.87 -3.76 -4.32
N CYS A 98 3.59 -3.84 -3.96
CA CYS A 98 3.18 -3.55 -2.59
C CYS A 98 3.67 -4.65 -1.64
N PRO A 99 4.31 -4.30 -0.51
CA PRO A 99 4.68 -5.29 0.51
C PRO A 99 3.47 -5.84 1.27
N ALA A 100 2.25 -5.41 0.92
CA ALA A 100 0.97 -5.91 1.40
C ALA A 100 0.77 -5.88 2.93
N PRO A 101 0.92 -4.71 3.61
CA PRO A 101 0.66 -4.62 5.05
C PRO A 101 -0.77 -5.01 5.44
N CYS A 102 -1.69 -5.05 4.47
CA CYS A 102 -3.04 -5.58 4.63
C CYS A 102 -3.06 -7.09 4.90
N GLU A 103 -2.10 -7.85 4.37
CA GLU A 103 -1.96 -9.29 4.60
C GLU A 103 -1.43 -9.55 6.01
N ASP A 104 -0.46 -8.75 6.49
CA ASP A 104 0.03 -8.81 7.87
C ASP A 104 -1.10 -8.48 8.87
N GLY A 105 -1.94 -7.49 8.55
CA GLY A 105 -3.09 -7.12 9.37
C GLY A 105 -4.30 -8.05 9.26
N CYS A 106 -4.25 -9.10 8.44
CA CYS A 106 -5.41 -9.95 8.20
C CYS A 106 -5.75 -10.83 9.42
N ASN A 107 -6.98 -10.77 9.93
CA ASN A 107 -7.44 -11.63 11.04
C ASN A 107 -7.37 -13.13 10.70
N ARG A 108 -7.28 -13.50 9.43
CA ARG A 108 -7.14 -14.89 9.02
C ARG A 108 -5.81 -15.51 9.53
N ASN A 109 -4.81 -14.68 9.81
CA ASN A 109 -3.55 -15.11 10.45
C ASN A 109 -3.75 -15.82 11.80
N ASP A 110 -4.90 -15.63 12.44
CA ASP A 110 -5.25 -16.34 13.69
C ASP A 110 -5.97 -17.69 13.43
N VAL A 111 -6.23 -18.05 12.17
CA VAL A 111 -6.77 -19.36 11.75
C VAL A 111 -5.68 -20.17 11.07
N GLU A 112 -5.14 -19.66 9.97
CA GLU A 112 -3.98 -20.22 9.24
C GLU A 112 -3.14 -19.08 8.62
N ASP A 113 -2.90 -19.11 7.32
CA ASP A 113 -2.26 -18.03 6.57
C ASP A 113 -3.27 -16.93 6.19
N PHE A 114 -2.80 -15.69 6.04
CA PHE A 114 -3.61 -14.56 5.56
C PHE A 114 -4.31 -14.86 4.23
N VAL A 115 -5.29 -14.04 3.88
CA VAL A 115 -5.86 -14.02 2.52
C VAL A 115 -4.88 -13.34 1.57
N GLY A 116 -4.55 -13.96 0.44
CA GLY A 116 -3.66 -13.39 -0.59
C GLY A 116 -4.29 -12.19 -1.30
N ILE A 117 -4.47 -11.11 -0.55
CA ILE A 117 -5.17 -9.88 -0.95
C ILE A 117 -4.46 -9.24 -2.14
N ASN A 118 -3.14 -9.11 -2.03
CA ASN A 118 -2.31 -8.49 -3.05
C ASN A 118 -2.30 -9.29 -4.36
N ALA A 119 -2.40 -10.63 -4.26
CA ALA A 119 -2.52 -11.49 -5.43
C ALA A 119 -3.87 -11.32 -6.15
N VAL A 120 -4.96 -11.14 -5.39
CA VAL A 120 -6.28 -10.86 -5.96
C VAL A 120 -6.33 -9.45 -6.56
N GLU A 121 -5.69 -8.47 -5.95
CA GLU A 121 -5.55 -7.11 -6.48
C GLU A 121 -4.82 -7.11 -7.83
N GLN A 122 -3.69 -7.83 -7.94
CA GLN A 122 -2.99 -8.00 -9.22
C GLN A 122 -3.91 -8.63 -10.27
N PHE A 123 -4.65 -9.69 -9.91
CA PHE A 123 -5.61 -10.32 -10.82
C PHE A 123 -6.66 -9.33 -11.34
N ILE A 124 -7.23 -8.50 -10.46
CA ILE A 124 -8.21 -7.46 -10.84
C ILE A 124 -7.57 -6.46 -11.82
N GLY A 125 -6.38 -5.96 -11.49
CA GLY A 125 -5.66 -4.98 -12.32
C GLY A 125 -5.26 -5.53 -13.69
N ASP A 126 -4.70 -6.74 -13.74
CA ASP A 126 -4.27 -7.37 -14.99
C ASP A 126 -5.47 -7.75 -15.86
N THR A 127 -6.58 -8.16 -15.26
CA THR A 127 -7.84 -8.39 -15.97
C THR A 127 -8.36 -7.08 -16.59
N ALA A 128 -8.27 -5.98 -15.86
CA ALA A 128 -8.65 -4.68 -16.39
C ALA A 128 -7.74 -4.21 -17.53
N TYR A 129 -6.44 -4.49 -17.45
CA TYR A 129 -5.49 -4.24 -18.54
C TYR A 129 -5.84 -5.05 -19.79
N GLN A 130 -6.04 -6.37 -19.64
CA GLN A 130 -6.35 -7.28 -20.75
C GLN A 130 -7.68 -6.95 -21.44
N ASN A 131 -8.69 -6.53 -20.70
CA ASN A 131 -10.02 -6.21 -21.23
C ASN A 131 -10.20 -4.72 -21.58
N GLY A 132 -9.21 -3.87 -21.31
CA GLY A 132 -9.27 -2.44 -21.62
C GLY A 132 -10.33 -1.70 -20.79
N TYR A 133 -10.56 -2.10 -19.52
CA TYR A 133 -11.53 -1.42 -18.64
C TYR A 133 -11.12 0.03 -18.40
N ARG A 134 -12.13 0.90 -18.33
CA ARG A 134 -11.97 2.33 -18.08
C ARG A 134 -12.54 2.68 -16.72
N PHE A 135 -12.12 3.81 -16.18
CA PHE A 135 -12.78 4.39 -15.01
C PHE A 135 -14.19 4.89 -15.36
N ALA A 136 -15.05 4.99 -14.34
CA ALA A 136 -16.36 5.61 -14.50
C ALA A 136 -16.22 7.07 -15.00
N GLU A 137 -17.20 7.53 -15.77
CA GLU A 137 -17.21 8.91 -16.25
C GLU A 137 -17.19 9.89 -15.07
N PRO A 138 -16.26 10.86 -15.08
CA PRO A 138 -16.16 11.80 -13.99
C PRO A 138 -17.31 12.83 -14.04
N PRO A 139 -17.63 13.47 -12.90
CA PRO A 139 -18.66 14.50 -12.87
C PRO A 139 -18.28 15.74 -13.69
N THR A 140 -19.25 16.60 -13.93
CA THR A 140 -19.04 17.90 -14.58
C THR A 140 -18.03 18.75 -13.82
N LEU A 141 -17.27 19.58 -14.55
CA LEU A 141 -16.24 20.42 -13.97
C LEU A 141 -16.83 21.46 -13.00
N THR A 142 -16.17 21.62 -11.87
CA THR A 142 -16.45 22.66 -10.87
C THR A 142 -15.90 24.04 -11.27
N GLY A 143 -15.08 24.10 -12.31
CA GLY A 143 -14.33 25.29 -12.71
C GLY A 143 -13.03 25.51 -11.94
N LYS A 144 -12.72 24.67 -10.94
CA LYS A 144 -11.47 24.74 -10.16
C LYS A 144 -10.34 24.04 -10.88
N ARG A 145 -9.14 24.64 -10.82
CA ARG A 145 -7.92 24.16 -11.47
C ARG A 145 -6.79 24.01 -10.45
N ILE A 146 -6.20 22.85 -10.39
CA ILE A 146 -5.13 22.51 -9.43
C ILE A 146 -3.82 22.27 -10.17
N ALA A 147 -2.74 22.91 -9.69
CA ALA A 147 -1.38 22.56 -10.11
C ALA A 147 -0.91 21.34 -9.30
N VAL A 148 -0.58 20.25 -9.97
CA VAL A 148 0.01 19.05 -9.36
C VAL A 148 1.48 19.02 -9.76
N VAL A 149 2.39 19.19 -8.80
CA VAL A 149 3.82 19.23 -9.05
C VAL A 149 4.45 17.87 -8.74
N GLY A 150 4.78 17.14 -9.80
CA GLY A 150 5.27 15.76 -9.80
C GLY A 150 4.27 14.78 -10.39
N GLY A 151 4.69 14.01 -11.39
CA GLY A 151 3.90 12.99 -12.11
C GLY A 151 4.18 11.56 -11.64
N GLY A 152 4.58 11.38 -10.39
CA GLY A 152 4.75 10.08 -9.75
C GLY A 152 3.44 9.51 -9.18
N PRO A 153 3.50 8.40 -8.40
CA PRO A 153 2.31 7.74 -7.83
C PRO A 153 1.38 8.69 -7.07
N ALA A 154 1.93 9.57 -6.24
CA ALA A 154 1.15 10.56 -5.49
C ALA A 154 0.44 11.57 -6.40
N GLY A 155 1.18 12.17 -7.36
CA GLY A 155 0.60 13.20 -8.24
C GLY A 155 -0.45 12.64 -9.19
N LEU A 156 -0.23 11.46 -9.75
CA LEU A 156 -1.19 10.77 -10.61
C LEU A 156 -2.43 10.34 -9.83
N SER A 157 -2.27 9.78 -8.62
CA SER A 157 -3.41 9.45 -7.75
C SER A 157 -4.20 10.68 -7.33
N ALA A 158 -3.52 11.80 -7.05
CA ALA A 158 -4.19 13.05 -6.74
C ALA A 158 -4.98 13.59 -7.93
N ALA A 159 -4.39 13.61 -9.12
CA ALA A 159 -5.09 14.03 -10.35
C ALA A 159 -6.33 13.17 -10.61
N TYR A 160 -6.21 11.85 -10.41
CA TYR A 160 -7.33 10.91 -10.47
C TYR A 160 -8.44 11.27 -9.48
N GLN A 161 -8.12 11.42 -8.19
CA GLN A 161 -9.11 11.73 -7.15
C GLN A 161 -9.72 13.11 -7.33
N LEU A 162 -8.94 14.11 -7.73
CA LEU A 162 -9.43 15.46 -8.02
C LEU A 162 -10.41 15.45 -9.20
N ARG A 163 -10.10 14.69 -10.27
CA ARG A 163 -11.00 14.60 -11.42
C ARG A 163 -12.33 13.93 -11.07
N ARG A 164 -12.30 12.90 -10.20
CA ARG A 164 -13.51 12.27 -9.65
C ARG A 164 -14.37 13.21 -8.82
N LYS A 165 -13.80 14.29 -8.30
CA LYS A 165 -14.51 15.38 -7.59
C LYS A 165 -14.93 16.53 -8.52
N GLY A 166 -14.66 16.41 -9.81
CA GLY A 166 -15.01 17.40 -10.82
C GLY A 166 -13.99 18.53 -10.97
N HIS A 167 -12.78 18.38 -10.44
CA HIS A 167 -11.74 19.39 -10.59
C HIS A 167 -10.82 19.07 -11.77
N ALA A 168 -10.34 20.11 -12.45
CA ALA A 168 -9.31 20.01 -13.47
C ALA A 168 -7.92 20.12 -12.84
N SER A 169 -6.92 19.46 -13.42
CA SER A 169 -5.54 19.56 -12.95
C SER A 169 -4.53 19.72 -14.08
N THR A 170 -3.38 20.30 -13.76
CA THR A 170 -2.19 20.33 -14.64
C THR A 170 -1.03 19.71 -13.88
N ILE A 171 -0.51 18.58 -14.40
CA ILE A 171 0.64 17.88 -13.83
C ILE A 171 1.92 18.51 -14.44
N PHE A 172 2.81 18.98 -13.58
CA PHE A 172 4.16 19.43 -13.95
C PHE A 172 5.16 18.35 -13.57
N GLU A 173 5.81 17.74 -14.55
CA GLU A 173 6.78 16.67 -14.34
C GLU A 173 8.16 17.06 -14.90
N ILE A 174 9.21 16.85 -14.10
CA ILE A 174 10.58 17.16 -14.49
C ILE A 174 11.17 16.18 -15.50
N GLN A 175 10.75 14.93 -15.46
CA GLN A 175 11.17 13.89 -16.40
C GLN A 175 10.37 13.96 -17.71
N ASP A 176 10.82 13.23 -18.71
CA ASP A 176 10.17 13.18 -20.02
C ASP A 176 8.89 12.34 -20.01
N GLN A 177 8.73 11.48 -19.01
CA GLN A 177 7.58 10.57 -18.87
C GLN A 177 7.05 10.55 -17.44
N LEU A 178 5.73 10.32 -17.31
CA LEU A 178 5.07 10.11 -16.03
C LEU A 178 5.40 8.75 -15.41
N GLY A 179 5.14 8.59 -14.13
CA GLY A 179 5.27 7.34 -13.39
C GLY A 179 6.21 7.40 -12.19
N GLY A 180 7.08 8.42 -12.11
CA GLY A 180 7.96 8.63 -10.96
C GLY A 180 8.69 7.35 -10.53
N MET A 181 8.55 6.94 -9.26
CA MET A 181 9.25 5.78 -8.71
C MET A 181 8.85 4.45 -9.38
N PHE A 182 7.62 4.27 -9.84
CA PHE A 182 7.23 3.09 -10.63
C PHE A 182 8.08 2.95 -11.90
N ARG A 183 8.42 4.06 -12.55
CA ARG A 183 9.17 4.06 -13.81
C ARG A 183 10.67 4.13 -13.63
N TYR A 184 11.13 5.01 -12.74
CA TYR A 184 12.55 5.35 -12.63
C TYR A 184 13.26 4.67 -11.46
N GLY A 185 12.52 4.28 -10.41
CA GLY A 185 13.07 3.61 -9.23
C GLY A 185 13.01 2.10 -9.29
N ILE A 186 11.90 1.53 -9.75
CA ILE A 186 11.68 0.08 -9.75
C ILE A 186 12.05 -0.52 -11.10
N PRO A 187 12.78 -1.65 -11.15
CA PRO A 187 13.15 -2.30 -12.40
C PRO A 187 11.95 -2.79 -13.23
N GLY A 188 12.07 -2.72 -14.56
CA GLY A 188 10.99 -3.07 -15.47
C GLY A 188 10.48 -4.51 -15.38
N TYR A 189 11.31 -5.45 -14.95
CA TYR A 189 10.89 -6.84 -14.73
C TYR A 189 10.03 -7.03 -13.46
N ARG A 190 9.98 -6.03 -12.57
CA ARG A 190 9.04 -5.96 -11.44
C ARG A 190 7.80 -5.11 -11.78
N THR A 191 7.95 -4.09 -12.62
CA THR A 191 6.89 -3.17 -13.06
C THR A 191 6.88 -3.05 -14.58
N PRO A 192 6.23 -3.99 -15.31
CA PRO A 192 6.17 -3.97 -16.76
C PRO A 192 5.69 -2.61 -17.30
N ARG A 193 6.44 -2.03 -18.23
CA ARG A 193 6.23 -0.64 -18.66
C ARG A 193 4.96 -0.44 -19.47
N ASP A 194 4.56 -1.43 -20.25
CA ASP A 194 3.31 -1.46 -21.00
C ASP A 194 2.09 -1.44 -20.08
N VAL A 195 2.13 -2.19 -18.97
CA VAL A 195 1.08 -2.21 -17.96
C VAL A 195 1.03 -0.87 -17.19
N LEU A 196 2.19 -0.34 -16.80
CA LEU A 196 2.27 0.98 -16.16
C LEU A 196 1.72 2.08 -17.07
N ASP A 197 2.11 2.08 -18.34
CA ASP A 197 1.64 3.06 -19.31
C ASP A 197 0.12 2.99 -19.49
N ALA A 198 -0.45 1.79 -19.55
CA ALA A 198 -1.89 1.61 -19.65
C ALA A 198 -2.64 2.13 -18.40
N GLU A 199 -2.10 1.95 -17.19
CA GLU A 199 -2.71 2.51 -15.97
C GLU A 199 -2.62 4.04 -15.95
N ILE A 200 -1.51 4.63 -16.37
CA ILE A 200 -1.35 6.08 -16.51
C ILE A 200 -2.31 6.64 -17.59
N GLU A 201 -2.36 6.02 -18.76
CA GLU A 201 -3.25 6.43 -19.84
C GLU A 201 -4.72 6.37 -19.43
N ARG A 202 -5.10 5.38 -18.62
CA ARG A 202 -6.45 5.25 -18.07
C ARG A 202 -6.82 6.44 -17.16
N ILE A 203 -5.86 6.93 -16.36
CA ILE A 203 -6.04 8.14 -15.54
C ILE A 203 -6.22 9.37 -16.45
N LEU A 204 -5.35 9.54 -17.43
CA LEU A 204 -5.40 10.69 -18.34
C LEU A 204 -6.65 10.68 -19.23
N ALA A 205 -7.18 9.50 -19.54
CA ALA A 205 -8.42 9.33 -20.32
C ALA A 205 -9.68 9.84 -19.62
N LEU A 206 -9.63 10.16 -18.32
CA LEU A 206 -10.72 10.88 -17.63
C LEU A 206 -10.95 12.31 -18.15
N GLY A 207 -9.97 12.85 -18.91
CA GLY A 207 -10.01 14.21 -19.42
C GLY A 207 -9.73 15.28 -18.38
N ASP A 208 -9.49 16.50 -18.84
CA ASP A 208 -9.23 17.68 -17.99
C ASP A 208 -8.04 17.52 -17.03
N ILE A 209 -7.10 16.66 -17.39
CA ILE A 209 -5.79 16.45 -16.75
C ILE A 209 -4.73 16.81 -17.79
N GLU A 210 -4.22 18.02 -17.72
CA GLU A 210 -3.13 18.49 -18.60
C GLU A 210 -1.78 17.96 -18.07
N VAL A 211 -0.86 17.60 -18.97
CA VAL A 211 0.47 17.12 -18.60
C VAL A 211 1.54 18.00 -19.25
N ARG A 212 2.51 18.45 -18.46
CA ARG A 212 3.69 19.23 -18.89
C ARG A 212 4.95 18.52 -18.39
N THR A 213 5.54 17.71 -19.25
CA THR A 213 6.81 17.02 -18.99
C THR A 213 8.02 17.91 -19.32
N GLY A 214 9.19 17.55 -18.78
CA GLY A 214 10.43 18.33 -18.94
C GLY A 214 10.41 19.68 -18.23
N VAL A 215 9.47 19.92 -17.31
CA VAL A 215 9.25 21.19 -16.64
C VAL A 215 9.63 21.08 -15.16
N ARG A 216 10.66 21.81 -14.73
CA ARG A 216 11.03 21.92 -13.31
C ARG A 216 10.37 23.15 -12.68
N VAL A 217 9.43 22.92 -11.76
CA VAL A 217 8.90 24.00 -10.89
C VAL A 217 10.02 24.48 -9.94
N GLY A 218 10.08 25.79 -9.73
CA GLY A 218 11.19 26.45 -9.02
C GLY A 218 12.28 26.98 -9.98
N ARG A 219 12.31 26.50 -11.24
CA ARG A 219 13.24 27.00 -12.28
C ARG A 219 12.49 27.50 -13.52
N ASP A 220 11.71 26.62 -14.17
CA ASP A 220 11.03 26.93 -15.42
C ASP A 220 9.66 27.56 -15.17
N VAL A 221 9.03 27.23 -14.06
CA VAL A 221 7.77 27.80 -13.53
C VAL A 221 8.00 28.16 -12.06
N LEU A 222 7.76 29.40 -11.70
CA LEU A 222 7.91 29.88 -10.32
C LEU A 222 6.65 29.58 -9.48
N ILE A 223 6.79 29.46 -8.17
CA ILE A 223 5.67 29.28 -7.23
C ILE A 223 4.64 30.40 -7.41
N ALA A 224 5.06 31.66 -7.47
CA ALA A 224 4.15 32.78 -7.68
C ALA A 224 3.34 32.72 -9.00
N THR A 225 3.82 31.96 -10.00
CA THR A 225 3.05 31.70 -11.22
C THR A 225 1.96 30.67 -10.95
N LEU A 226 2.24 29.64 -10.16
CA LEU A 226 1.25 28.65 -9.75
C LEU A 226 0.16 29.30 -8.90
N ASP A 227 0.53 30.14 -7.93
CA ASP A 227 -0.40 30.87 -7.04
C ASP A 227 -1.36 31.79 -7.81
N ARG A 228 -0.89 32.36 -8.92
CA ARG A 228 -1.70 33.23 -9.77
C ARG A 228 -2.63 32.46 -10.70
N ASP A 229 -2.17 31.34 -11.28
CA ASP A 229 -2.82 30.70 -12.42
C ASP A 229 -3.68 29.47 -12.00
N PHE A 230 -3.60 29.03 -10.75
CA PHE A 230 -4.32 27.89 -10.20
C PHE A 230 -5.04 28.25 -8.90
N ASP A 231 -6.12 27.53 -8.59
CA ASP A 231 -6.89 27.72 -7.35
C ASP A 231 -6.25 27.02 -6.14
N ALA A 232 -5.42 25.99 -6.38
CA ALA A 232 -4.62 25.30 -5.37
C ALA A 232 -3.39 24.66 -6.00
N VAL A 233 -2.39 24.34 -5.15
CA VAL A 233 -1.14 23.66 -5.54
C VAL A 233 -0.95 22.42 -4.68
N LEU A 234 -0.70 21.29 -5.33
CA LEU A 234 -0.30 20.04 -4.66
C LEU A 234 1.15 19.70 -4.98
N TRP A 235 1.98 19.60 -3.94
CA TRP A 235 3.38 19.20 -4.03
C TRP A 235 3.50 17.68 -3.90
N ALA A 236 3.90 17.01 -4.99
CA ALA A 236 4.04 15.55 -5.08
C ALA A 236 5.38 15.16 -5.72
N ILE A 237 6.43 15.96 -5.45
CA ILE A 237 7.75 15.86 -6.11
C ILE A 237 8.57 14.63 -5.70
N GLY A 238 8.14 13.88 -4.68
CA GLY A 238 8.82 12.69 -4.18
C GLY A 238 10.18 12.99 -3.53
N ALA A 239 10.96 11.93 -3.28
CA ALA A 239 12.30 11.98 -2.70
C ALA A 239 13.31 11.43 -3.72
N GLN A 240 13.89 12.31 -4.54
CA GLN A 240 14.72 11.93 -5.69
C GLN A 240 16.24 11.99 -5.41
N GLN A 241 16.66 12.50 -4.22
CA GLN A 241 18.06 12.56 -3.83
C GLN A 241 18.41 11.42 -2.88
N GLY A 242 19.15 10.42 -3.37
CA GLY A 242 19.72 9.37 -2.51
C GLY A 242 20.86 9.89 -1.64
N HIS A 243 20.88 9.48 -0.39
CA HIS A 243 21.92 9.86 0.56
C HIS A 243 23.23 9.12 0.26
N GLY A 244 24.37 9.85 0.35
CA GLY A 244 25.70 9.29 0.31
C GLY A 244 26.07 8.61 1.63
N LEU A 245 27.05 7.70 1.61
CA LEU A 245 27.57 7.12 2.85
C LEU A 245 28.28 8.17 3.71
N PRO A 246 28.11 8.14 5.03
CA PRO A 246 28.76 9.07 5.95
C PRO A 246 30.23 8.66 6.21
N VAL A 247 30.99 8.47 5.13
CA VAL A 247 32.41 8.11 5.18
C VAL A 247 33.27 9.19 4.50
N PRO A 248 34.48 9.48 4.98
CA PRO A 248 35.33 10.51 4.40
C PRO A 248 35.62 10.25 2.91
N GLY A 249 35.47 11.29 2.09
CA GLY A 249 35.79 11.26 0.67
C GLY A 249 34.72 10.65 -0.23
N TRP A 250 33.50 10.37 0.29
CA TRP A 250 32.40 9.86 -0.52
C TRP A 250 32.10 10.75 -1.72
N SER A 251 31.88 12.04 -1.51
CA SER A 251 31.50 13.00 -2.55
C SER A 251 32.57 13.22 -3.62
N ASP A 252 33.83 12.97 -3.28
CA ASP A 252 34.99 13.19 -4.16
C ASP A 252 35.41 11.91 -4.91
N THR A 253 34.70 10.81 -4.69
CA THR A 253 35.00 9.50 -5.26
C THR A 253 34.04 9.19 -6.40
N PRO A 254 34.52 9.16 -7.68
CA PRO A 254 33.63 9.16 -8.86
C PRO A 254 32.78 7.90 -8.99
N ASN A 255 33.23 6.75 -8.48
CA ASN A 255 32.54 5.48 -8.51
C ASN A 255 31.80 5.15 -7.19
N CYS A 256 31.44 6.20 -6.43
CA CYS A 256 30.51 6.16 -5.33
C CYS A 256 29.22 6.88 -5.75
N VAL A 257 28.12 6.15 -5.86
CA VAL A 257 26.86 6.65 -6.42
C VAL A 257 25.67 6.31 -5.51
N SER A 258 24.55 7.02 -5.65
CA SER A 258 23.33 6.65 -4.94
C SER A 258 22.52 5.59 -5.69
N GLY A 259 21.75 4.75 -4.98
CA GLY A 259 20.89 3.73 -5.55
C GLY A 259 19.82 4.31 -6.48
N VAL A 260 19.25 5.45 -6.11
CA VAL A 260 18.25 6.15 -6.95
C VAL A 260 18.84 6.48 -8.33
N ARG A 261 20.05 7.08 -8.38
CA ARG A 261 20.70 7.41 -9.66
C ARG A 261 21.12 6.18 -10.48
N PHE A 262 21.53 5.11 -9.78
CA PHE A 262 21.85 3.85 -10.42
C PHE A 262 20.62 3.25 -11.12
N LEU A 263 19.50 3.16 -10.40
CA LEU A 263 18.24 2.61 -10.91
C LEU A 263 17.63 3.51 -12.00
N GLU A 264 17.68 4.83 -11.83
CA GLU A 264 17.24 5.78 -12.85
C GLU A 264 18.03 5.61 -14.17
N ALA A 265 19.35 5.45 -14.09
CA ALA A 265 20.19 5.24 -15.28
C ALA A 265 19.89 3.90 -15.97
N PHE A 266 19.62 2.85 -15.20
CA PHE A 266 19.19 1.55 -15.72
C PHE A 266 17.81 1.63 -16.37
N ASN A 267 16.81 2.12 -15.67
CA ASN A 267 15.43 2.20 -16.13
C ASN A 267 15.26 3.18 -17.32
N GLY A 268 16.12 4.20 -17.40
CA GLY A 268 16.22 5.09 -18.56
C GLY A 268 16.97 4.47 -19.76
N GLY A 269 17.34 3.19 -19.70
CA GLY A 269 18.03 2.47 -20.78
C GLY A 269 19.49 2.88 -21.00
N ARG A 270 20.06 3.75 -20.15
CA ARG A 270 21.44 4.24 -20.28
C ARG A 270 22.46 3.24 -19.74
N LEU A 271 22.17 2.60 -18.62
CA LEU A 271 23.06 1.66 -17.94
C LEU A 271 22.86 0.24 -18.46
N GLN A 272 23.74 -0.22 -19.33
CA GLN A 272 23.67 -1.54 -19.98
C GLN A 272 24.71 -2.54 -19.45
N VAL A 273 25.71 -2.06 -18.71
CA VAL A 273 26.77 -2.88 -18.10
C VAL A 273 27.12 -2.29 -16.74
N THR A 274 27.64 -3.13 -15.85
CA THR A 274 28.10 -2.67 -14.54
C THR A 274 29.59 -2.96 -14.32
N ALA A 275 30.10 -2.61 -13.17
CA ALA A 275 31.45 -2.91 -12.73
C ALA A 275 31.65 -4.40 -12.43
N SER A 276 32.90 -4.85 -12.31
CA SER A 276 33.22 -6.25 -11.99
C SER A 276 32.79 -6.63 -10.57
N LYS A 277 33.00 -5.72 -9.63
CA LYS A 277 32.67 -5.90 -8.21
C LYS A 277 31.82 -4.73 -7.74
N VAL A 278 30.57 -5.01 -7.40
CA VAL A 278 29.59 -4.00 -6.95
C VAL A 278 29.27 -4.25 -5.48
N ILE A 279 29.40 -3.21 -4.66
CA ILE A 279 28.90 -3.22 -3.27
C ILE A 279 27.71 -2.27 -3.20
N CYS A 280 26.57 -2.76 -2.72
CA CYS A 280 25.44 -1.94 -2.30
C CYS A 280 25.34 -1.89 -0.79
N VAL A 281 25.22 -0.69 -0.22
CA VAL A 281 25.07 -0.46 1.22
C VAL A 281 23.64 -0.03 1.50
N GLY A 282 22.88 -0.86 2.21
CA GLY A 282 21.49 -0.61 2.58
C GLY A 282 20.74 -1.89 2.88
N GLY A 283 19.63 -1.79 3.58
CA GLY A 283 18.81 -2.95 4.00
C GLY A 283 17.34 -2.87 3.56
N GLY A 284 17.00 -1.97 2.62
CA GLY A 284 15.64 -1.78 2.13
C GLY A 284 15.46 -2.20 0.66
N ASP A 285 14.24 -2.12 0.16
CA ASP A 285 13.81 -2.53 -1.19
C ASP A 285 14.70 -1.93 -2.30
N THR A 286 15.05 -0.64 -2.18
CA THR A 286 15.96 0.01 -3.14
C THR A 286 17.31 -0.70 -3.23
N SER A 287 17.84 -1.21 -2.10
CA SER A 287 19.12 -1.92 -2.10
C SER A 287 19.01 -3.29 -2.77
N VAL A 288 17.89 -3.98 -2.60
CA VAL A 288 17.61 -5.25 -3.28
C VAL A 288 17.46 -5.03 -4.78
N ASP A 289 16.73 -4.01 -5.20
CA ASP A 289 16.60 -3.66 -6.62
C ASP A 289 17.96 -3.33 -7.27
N VAL A 290 18.82 -2.58 -6.58
CA VAL A 290 20.19 -2.28 -7.06
C VAL A 290 21.01 -3.54 -7.27
N VAL A 291 21.04 -4.46 -6.30
CA VAL A 291 21.87 -5.67 -6.41
C VAL A 291 21.33 -6.66 -7.44
N SER A 292 20.01 -6.80 -7.54
CA SER A 292 19.36 -7.63 -8.56
C SER A 292 19.59 -7.09 -9.97
N VAL A 293 19.53 -5.77 -10.19
CA VAL A 293 19.89 -5.15 -11.46
C VAL A 293 21.38 -5.35 -11.76
N ALA A 294 22.27 -5.13 -10.79
CA ALA A 294 23.71 -5.29 -11.00
C ALA A 294 24.07 -6.72 -11.43
N ARG A 295 23.41 -7.74 -10.87
CA ARG A 295 23.57 -9.15 -11.27
C ARG A 295 23.14 -9.39 -12.72
N ARG A 296 22.05 -8.78 -13.17
CA ARG A 296 21.47 -8.94 -14.53
C ARG A 296 22.29 -8.24 -15.60
N LEU A 297 22.88 -7.09 -15.29
CA LEU A 297 23.67 -6.32 -16.26
C LEU A 297 24.98 -7.00 -16.63
N GLY A 298 25.59 -7.70 -15.69
CA GLY A 298 26.91 -8.28 -15.90
C GLY A 298 28.02 -7.24 -16.04
N LYS A 299 29.20 -7.67 -16.41
CA LYS A 299 30.39 -6.86 -16.60
C LYS A 299 31.03 -7.08 -17.98
N ILE A 300 31.79 -6.08 -18.46
CA ILE A 300 32.59 -6.18 -19.67
C ILE A 300 34.09 -6.06 -19.29
N LYS A 301 34.92 -6.95 -19.81
CA LYS A 301 36.39 -6.82 -19.71
C LYS A 301 36.86 -5.64 -20.56
N ASN A 302 37.85 -4.89 -20.06
CA ASN A 302 38.50 -3.78 -20.78
C ASN A 302 37.54 -2.65 -21.21
N ILE A 303 36.61 -2.29 -20.34
CA ILE A 303 35.69 -1.18 -20.53
C ILE A 303 36.47 0.14 -20.68
N ARG A 304 36.16 0.96 -21.69
CA ARG A 304 36.76 2.27 -21.88
C ARG A 304 36.30 3.21 -20.76
N GLU A 305 37.13 4.17 -20.36
CA GLU A 305 36.83 5.10 -19.28
C GLU A 305 35.48 5.80 -19.42
N LYS A 306 35.12 6.22 -20.62
CA LYS A 306 33.86 6.88 -20.92
C LYS A 306 32.63 5.97 -20.80
N ASP A 307 32.79 4.66 -20.93
CA ASP A 307 31.70 3.67 -20.88
C ASP A 307 31.59 3.03 -19.48
N ARG A 308 32.35 3.50 -18.49
CA ARG A 308 32.27 3.03 -17.10
C ARG A 308 30.92 3.35 -16.48
N ALA A 309 30.40 2.45 -15.64
CA ALA A 309 29.09 2.57 -15.02
C ALA A 309 28.86 3.94 -14.35
N GLU A 310 29.81 4.43 -13.59
CA GLU A 310 29.70 5.72 -12.90
C GLU A 310 29.64 6.93 -13.85
N ARG A 311 30.21 6.85 -15.05
CA ARG A 311 30.10 7.91 -16.07
C ARG A 311 28.71 7.93 -16.69
N VAL A 312 28.18 6.74 -17.00
CA VAL A 312 26.82 6.58 -17.54
C VAL A 312 25.78 7.02 -16.51
N ILE A 313 25.94 6.63 -15.26
CA ILE A 313 25.10 7.07 -14.14
C ILE A 313 25.17 8.59 -13.94
N GLY A 314 26.35 9.18 -14.16
CA GLY A 314 26.56 10.63 -14.12
C GLY A 314 25.97 11.42 -15.29
N GLY A 315 25.33 10.75 -16.26
CA GLY A 315 24.64 11.38 -17.41
C GLY A 315 25.41 11.34 -18.73
N TYR A 316 26.53 10.65 -18.80
CA TYR A 316 27.23 10.44 -20.08
C TYR A 316 26.49 9.35 -20.91
N ALA A 317 26.24 9.61 -22.19
CA ALA A 317 25.67 8.60 -23.07
C ALA A 317 26.72 7.53 -23.39
N ALA A 318 26.38 6.25 -23.15
CA ALA A 318 27.20 5.13 -23.61
C ALA A 318 27.09 5.00 -25.14
N HIS A 319 28.22 4.81 -25.83
CA HIS A 319 28.20 4.58 -27.27
C HIS A 319 28.10 3.08 -27.58
N ASP A 320 27.30 2.71 -28.59
CA ASP A 320 26.98 1.34 -29.07
C ASP A 320 28.18 0.40 -29.29
N SER A 321 29.38 0.91 -29.45
CA SER A 321 30.57 0.10 -29.73
C SER A 321 31.06 -0.78 -28.55
N ALA A 322 30.52 -0.62 -27.33
CA ALA A 322 30.87 -1.47 -26.19
C ALA A 322 30.13 -2.82 -26.16
N MET A 323 29.10 -2.99 -27.00
CA MET A 323 28.21 -4.14 -27.01
C MET A 323 28.80 -5.46 -27.53
N ALA A 324 29.96 -5.44 -28.14
CA ALA A 324 30.58 -6.63 -28.73
C ALA A 324 31.47 -7.45 -27.76
N ALA A 325 31.64 -7.01 -26.53
CA ALA A 325 32.46 -7.72 -25.54
C ALA A 325 31.68 -8.86 -24.87
N VAL A 326 32.37 -9.94 -24.50
CA VAL A 326 31.80 -11.06 -23.79
C VAL A 326 31.30 -10.57 -22.43
N ARG A 327 30.02 -10.73 -22.12
CA ARG A 327 29.44 -10.42 -20.82
C ARG A 327 29.75 -11.52 -19.85
N GLU A 328 30.20 -11.14 -18.67
CA GLU A 328 30.40 -12.03 -17.52
C GLU A 328 29.57 -11.48 -16.35
N GLY A 329 29.10 -12.36 -15.47
CA GLY A 329 28.37 -11.96 -14.26
C GLY A 329 29.23 -11.09 -13.33
N ALA A 330 28.66 -10.04 -12.78
CA ALA A 330 29.30 -9.23 -11.76
C ALA A 330 29.26 -9.92 -10.39
N GLU A 331 30.31 -9.74 -9.60
CA GLU A 331 30.30 -10.08 -8.17
C GLU A 331 29.56 -8.97 -7.42
N VAL A 332 28.44 -9.30 -6.80
CA VAL A 332 27.59 -8.31 -6.12
C VAL A 332 27.48 -8.64 -4.64
N THR A 333 27.76 -7.65 -3.79
CA THR A 333 27.64 -7.74 -2.34
C THR A 333 26.65 -6.71 -1.82
N LEU A 334 25.67 -7.16 -1.05
CA LEU A 334 24.76 -6.33 -0.26
C LEU A 334 25.26 -6.26 1.17
N THR A 335 25.35 -5.08 1.77
CA THR A 335 25.71 -4.90 3.18
C THR A 335 24.60 -4.21 3.93
N ALA A 336 24.21 -4.71 5.09
CA ALA A 336 23.15 -4.14 5.92
C ALA A 336 23.60 -3.98 7.38
N LEU A 337 23.14 -2.92 8.03
CA LEU A 337 23.40 -2.63 9.44
C LEU A 337 22.76 -3.67 10.37
N PHE A 338 21.59 -4.15 9.99
CA PHE A 338 20.77 -5.05 10.81
C PHE A 338 20.97 -6.50 10.39
N ASP A 339 20.66 -7.39 11.31
CA ASP A 339 20.48 -8.80 10.98
C ASP A 339 19.33 -8.97 9.98
N ARG A 340 19.31 -10.11 9.31
CA ARG A 340 18.36 -10.38 8.22
C ARG A 340 16.90 -10.13 8.60
N GLU A 341 16.50 -10.58 9.78
CA GLU A 341 15.14 -10.46 10.33
C GLU A 341 14.71 -9.01 10.63
N ALA A 342 15.68 -8.11 10.77
CA ALA A 342 15.47 -6.69 11.07
C ALA A 342 15.71 -5.77 9.85
N MET A 343 15.97 -6.33 8.67
CA MET A 343 16.03 -5.55 7.43
C MET A 343 14.64 -5.01 7.07
N THR A 344 14.59 -3.86 6.43
CA THR A 344 13.31 -3.28 5.96
C THR A 344 12.83 -3.89 4.63
N ALA A 345 13.72 -4.49 3.84
CA ALA A 345 13.36 -5.36 2.73
C ALA A 345 12.71 -6.65 3.27
N THR A 346 11.73 -7.17 2.55
CA THR A 346 11.06 -8.41 2.96
C THR A 346 12.02 -9.59 2.93
N GLU A 347 11.78 -10.56 3.80
CA GLU A 347 12.60 -11.78 3.86
C GLU A 347 12.65 -12.50 2.51
N THR A 348 11.51 -12.54 1.81
CA THR A 348 11.39 -13.13 0.47
C THR A 348 12.29 -12.41 -0.55
N GLU A 349 12.35 -11.08 -0.55
CA GLU A 349 13.19 -10.31 -1.48
C GLU A 349 14.69 -10.53 -1.21
N VAL A 350 15.07 -10.70 0.04
CA VAL A 350 16.45 -11.05 0.41
C VAL A 350 16.81 -12.48 -0.03
N ASP A 351 15.88 -13.43 0.11
CA ASP A 351 16.06 -14.81 -0.38
C ASP A 351 16.20 -14.88 -1.88
N ASP A 352 15.40 -14.08 -2.58
CA ASP A 352 15.47 -13.94 -4.03
C ASP A 352 16.87 -13.44 -4.45
N ALA A 353 17.38 -12.41 -3.79
CA ALA A 353 18.71 -11.88 -4.08
C ALA A 353 19.81 -12.92 -3.81
N LEU A 354 19.70 -13.70 -2.74
CA LEU A 354 20.61 -14.81 -2.46
C LEU A 354 20.56 -15.89 -3.56
N THR A 355 19.36 -16.24 -4.03
CA THR A 355 19.16 -17.20 -5.14
C THR A 355 19.79 -16.70 -6.43
N GLU A 356 19.68 -15.40 -6.70
CA GLU A 356 20.33 -14.71 -7.83
C GLU A 356 21.86 -14.63 -7.69
N GLY A 357 22.43 -15.11 -6.59
CA GLY A 357 23.87 -15.17 -6.34
C GLY A 357 24.47 -13.89 -5.78
N VAL A 358 23.66 -13.04 -5.11
CA VAL A 358 24.15 -11.89 -4.33
C VAL A 358 24.74 -12.40 -3.01
N ARG A 359 25.90 -11.88 -2.62
CA ARG A 359 26.47 -12.09 -1.30
C ARG A 359 25.89 -11.09 -0.31
N VAL A 360 25.25 -11.53 0.75
CA VAL A 360 24.69 -10.65 1.79
C VAL A 360 25.56 -10.66 3.05
N LEU A 361 25.90 -9.48 3.55
CA LEU A 361 26.66 -9.27 4.79
C LEU A 361 25.80 -8.44 5.76
N ASN A 362 25.28 -9.09 6.77
CA ASN A 362 24.46 -8.48 7.82
C ASN A 362 25.30 -8.05 9.04
N GLY A 363 24.79 -7.10 9.84
CA GLY A 363 25.44 -6.62 11.06
C GLY A 363 26.75 -5.90 10.81
N VAL A 364 26.91 -5.23 9.67
CA VAL A 364 28.12 -4.50 9.28
C VAL A 364 27.82 -3.07 8.85
N MET A 365 28.77 -2.17 9.12
CA MET A 365 28.69 -0.79 8.72
C MET A 365 29.93 -0.33 7.97
N PRO A 366 29.79 0.60 7.01
CA PRO A 366 30.94 1.21 6.34
C PRO A 366 31.66 2.17 7.29
N ILE A 367 32.99 2.07 7.33
CA ILE A 367 33.84 2.93 8.16
C ILE A 367 34.85 3.73 7.33
N GLY A 368 35.13 3.35 6.08
CA GLY A 368 36.06 4.07 5.22
C GLY A 368 36.04 3.57 3.77
N LEU A 369 36.58 4.43 2.87
CA LEU A 369 36.80 4.10 1.46
C LEU A 369 38.28 3.77 1.23
N ILE A 370 38.54 2.69 0.50
CA ILE A 370 39.87 2.35 0.01
C ILE A 370 39.99 2.90 -1.41
N ARG A 371 40.91 3.85 -1.64
CA ARG A 371 41.08 4.54 -2.92
C ARG A 371 42.44 4.27 -3.54
N ASN A 372 42.48 4.19 -4.87
CA ASN A 372 43.72 4.12 -5.64
C ASN A 372 44.33 5.54 -5.85
N GLY A 373 45.49 5.59 -6.53
CA GLY A 373 46.18 6.82 -6.84
C GLY A 373 45.40 7.81 -7.73
N ASP A 374 44.37 7.35 -8.44
CA ASP A 374 43.50 8.15 -9.31
C ASP A 374 42.26 8.66 -8.56
N GLY A 375 42.16 8.46 -7.26
CA GLY A 375 41.04 8.88 -6.42
C GLY A 375 39.77 8.01 -6.53
N ARG A 376 39.81 6.89 -7.23
CA ARG A 376 38.70 5.95 -7.37
C ARG A 376 38.67 4.97 -6.19
N ALA A 377 37.49 4.60 -5.75
CA ALA A 377 37.33 3.49 -4.80
C ALA A 377 37.75 2.16 -5.46
N VAL A 378 38.53 1.38 -4.74
CA VAL A 378 38.90 -0.01 -5.06
C VAL A 378 38.40 -1.00 -4.00
N GLY A 379 37.75 -0.47 -2.95
CA GLY A 379 37.16 -1.25 -1.88
C GLY A 379 36.45 -0.39 -0.85
N LEU A 380 35.71 -1.07 0.02
CA LEU A 380 35.02 -0.50 1.16
C LEU A 380 35.55 -1.15 2.43
N GLN A 381 35.93 -0.34 3.40
CA GLN A 381 36.29 -0.81 4.73
C GLN A 381 35.02 -0.90 5.57
N LEU A 382 34.76 -2.06 6.13
CA LEU A 382 33.61 -2.42 6.94
C LEU A 382 34.04 -2.84 8.34
N ALA A 383 33.16 -2.65 9.32
CA ALA A 383 33.28 -3.24 10.65
C ALA A 383 31.95 -3.86 11.05
N ARG A 384 31.98 -4.86 11.92
CA ARG A 384 30.75 -5.27 12.59
C ARG A 384 30.20 -4.12 13.40
N CYS A 385 28.88 -4.03 13.53
CA CYS A 385 28.26 -2.95 14.30
C CYS A 385 27.22 -3.49 15.28
N ILE A 386 26.97 -2.70 16.30
CA ILE A 386 25.82 -2.82 17.19
C ILE A 386 24.97 -1.56 17.05
N ILE A 387 23.68 -1.71 17.22
CA ILE A 387 22.76 -0.56 17.23
C ILE A 387 22.53 -0.17 18.68
N ASP A 388 22.79 1.10 19.02
CA ASP A 388 22.56 1.61 20.37
C ASP A 388 21.05 1.81 20.66
N GLU A 389 20.74 2.20 21.91
CA GLU A 389 19.37 2.44 22.37
C GLU A 389 18.66 3.60 21.61
N LYS A 390 19.42 4.42 20.89
CA LYS A 390 18.92 5.53 20.07
C LYS A 390 18.80 5.17 18.59
N GLY A 391 19.14 3.92 18.23
CA GLY A 391 19.14 3.47 16.84
C GLY A 391 20.39 3.88 16.04
N ILE A 392 21.47 4.32 16.70
CA ILE A 392 22.72 4.74 16.04
C ILE A 392 23.65 3.53 15.92
N PRO A 393 24.17 3.22 14.71
CA PRO A 393 25.14 2.14 14.53
C PRO A 393 26.51 2.54 15.08
N ILE A 394 27.12 1.67 15.87
CA ILE A 394 28.44 1.85 16.47
C ILE A 394 29.35 0.73 15.98
N PRO A 395 30.50 1.03 15.36
CA PRO A 395 31.45 0.02 14.91
C PRO A 395 32.11 -0.69 16.10
N GLN A 396 32.31 -2.00 15.99
CA GLN A 396 33.03 -2.79 16.97
C GLN A 396 34.54 -2.79 16.64
N GLU A 397 35.34 -2.25 17.52
CA GLU A 397 36.82 -2.23 17.37
C GLU A 397 37.41 -3.64 17.20
N GLY A 398 38.37 -3.77 16.29
CA GLY A 398 39.07 -5.05 16.03
C GLY A 398 38.28 -6.01 15.15
N THR A 399 37.16 -5.57 14.56
CA THR A 399 36.38 -6.37 13.61
C THR A 399 36.46 -5.85 12.19
N GLU A 400 37.35 -4.91 11.93
CA GLU A 400 37.52 -4.25 10.65
C GLU A 400 37.99 -5.23 9.59
N PHE A 401 37.38 -5.14 8.40
CA PHE A 401 37.76 -5.91 7.22
C PHE A 401 37.48 -5.14 5.94
N GLU A 402 38.09 -5.56 4.88
CA GLU A 402 37.98 -4.90 3.57
C GLU A 402 37.23 -5.79 2.59
N VAL A 403 36.42 -5.15 1.76
CA VAL A 403 35.74 -5.80 0.62
C VAL A 403 36.10 -5.01 -0.64
N GLU A 404 36.62 -5.70 -1.64
CA GLU A 404 36.98 -5.08 -2.92
C GLU A 404 35.74 -4.63 -3.67
N ALA A 405 35.80 -3.46 -4.30
CA ALA A 405 34.74 -2.91 -5.10
C ALA A 405 35.26 -2.00 -6.23
N ASP A 406 34.69 -2.12 -7.41
CA ASP A 406 34.89 -1.21 -8.55
C ASP A 406 33.76 -0.16 -8.63
N LEU A 407 32.62 -0.41 -7.99
CA LEU A 407 31.46 0.48 -7.86
C LEU A 407 30.84 0.32 -6.48
N ILE A 408 30.61 1.42 -5.78
CA ILE A 408 29.93 1.43 -4.49
C ILE A 408 28.62 2.20 -4.63
N VAL A 409 27.51 1.55 -4.28
CA VAL A 409 26.17 2.11 -4.37
C VAL A 409 25.60 2.32 -2.97
N SER A 410 25.18 3.53 -2.65
CA SER A 410 24.54 3.87 -1.38
C SER A 410 23.03 3.84 -1.51
N ALA A 411 22.37 2.99 -0.72
CA ALA A 411 20.91 2.86 -0.65
C ALA A 411 20.41 3.02 0.81
N ILE A 412 20.95 4.02 1.53
CA ILE A 412 20.69 4.29 2.96
C ILE A 412 19.62 5.35 3.21
N GLY A 413 18.75 5.58 2.25
CA GLY A 413 17.68 6.56 2.32
C GLY A 413 17.77 7.65 1.27
N GLN A 414 16.73 8.49 1.23
CA GLN A 414 16.53 9.51 0.20
C GLN A 414 15.88 10.76 0.82
N GLY A 415 16.06 11.90 0.15
CA GLY A 415 15.45 13.18 0.49
C GLY A 415 14.90 13.88 -0.76
N GLY A 416 14.23 15.02 -0.55
CA GLY A 416 13.69 15.85 -1.62
C GLY A 416 14.77 16.67 -2.34
N ASP A 417 14.61 16.87 -3.64
CA ASP A 417 15.32 17.91 -4.37
C ASP A 417 14.47 19.20 -4.39
N LEU A 418 14.70 20.06 -3.42
CA LEU A 418 14.00 21.34 -3.23
C LEU A 418 14.76 22.53 -3.81
N THR A 419 15.67 22.30 -4.77
CA THR A 419 16.39 23.38 -5.46
C THR A 419 15.42 24.30 -6.22
N GLY A 420 15.37 25.58 -5.84
CA GLY A 420 14.40 26.56 -6.33
C GLY A 420 13.05 26.55 -5.58
N LEU A 421 12.93 25.71 -4.56
CA LEU A 421 11.78 25.57 -3.68
C LEU A 421 12.20 25.63 -2.20
N GLU A 422 13.32 26.29 -1.91
CA GLU A 422 13.95 26.34 -0.58
C GLU A 422 12.99 26.88 0.49
N GLU A 423 12.06 27.74 0.12
CA GLU A 423 11.05 28.30 1.02
C GLU A 423 10.00 27.29 1.52
N LEU A 424 9.93 26.08 0.92
CA LEU A 424 9.08 24.97 1.35
C LEU A 424 9.84 23.95 2.20
N ALA A 425 11.19 24.03 2.19
CA ALA A 425 12.06 23.04 2.82
C ALA A 425 12.06 23.18 4.35
N ASN A 426 11.91 22.05 5.04
CA ASN A 426 12.27 21.94 6.44
C ASN A 426 13.74 21.51 6.61
N ASP A 427 14.23 21.41 7.86
CA ASP A 427 15.61 21.04 8.18
C ASP A 427 16.03 19.63 7.66
N LYS A 428 15.08 18.81 7.24
CA LYS A 428 15.31 17.46 6.68
C LYS A 428 15.22 17.41 5.15
N HIS A 429 15.16 18.55 4.48
CA HIS A 429 14.92 18.66 3.04
C HIS A 429 13.61 17.98 2.59
N LEU A 430 12.56 18.10 3.41
CA LEU A 430 11.20 17.63 3.14
C LEU A 430 10.23 18.80 3.25
N ILE A 431 8.98 18.62 2.81
CA ILE A 431 7.90 19.60 2.98
C ILE A 431 7.03 19.16 4.17
N GLU A 432 6.81 20.09 5.10
CA GLU A 432 5.98 19.83 6.26
C GLU A 432 4.49 19.71 5.88
N ALA A 433 3.77 18.83 6.54
CA ALA A 433 2.34 18.61 6.36
C ALA A 433 1.60 18.57 7.70
N ASP A 434 0.40 19.14 7.73
CA ASP A 434 -0.53 18.91 8.84
C ASP A 434 -1.25 17.55 8.70
N ALA A 435 -2.17 17.23 9.60
CA ALA A 435 -2.94 15.99 9.58
C ALA A 435 -3.82 15.81 8.32
N PHE A 436 -4.06 16.87 7.57
CA PHE A 436 -4.89 16.92 6.36
C PHE A 436 -4.06 17.15 5.09
N TYR A 437 -2.73 17.03 5.19
CA TYR A 437 -1.75 17.27 4.12
C TYR A 437 -1.77 18.69 3.56
N ARG A 438 -2.12 19.69 4.39
CA ARG A 438 -1.94 21.11 4.08
C ARG A 438 -0.51 21.52 4.44
N VAL A 439 0.09 22.43 3.65
CA VAL A 439 1.40 23.00 3.96
C VAL A 439 1.21 24.12 4.99
N PRO A 440 1.77 24.02 6.21
CA PRO A 440 1.59 25.03 7.25
C PRO A 440 2.03 26.43 6.78
N GLY A 441 1.18 27.43 7.04
CA GLY A 441 1.46 28.83 6.70
C GLY A 441 1.29 29.21 5.23
N ARG A 442 0.76 28.29 4.38
CA ARG A 442 0.48 28.55 2.96
C ARG A 442 -0.93 28.13 2.59
N ASP A 443 -1.82 29.10 2.47
CA ASP A 443 -3.18 28.85 2.03
C ASP A 443 -3.22 28.31 0.59
N GLY A 444 -4.06 27.28 0.35
CA GLY A 444 -4.20 26.66 -0.95
C GLY A 444 -3.05 25.74 -1.37
N HIS A 445 -2.04 25.52 -0.50
CA HIS A 445 -0.95 24.58 -0.75
C HIS A 445 -1.14 23.27 0.03
N PHE A 446 -0.96 22.17 -0.68
CA PHE A 446 -1.07 20.81 -0.17
C PHE A 446 0.15 19.99 -0.56
N VAL A 447 0.36 18.86 0.09
CA VAL A 447 1.54 18.03 -0.14
C VAL A 447 1.20 16.55 0.02
N ALA A 448 1.82 15.68 -0.78
CA ALA A 448 1.65 14.22 -0.65
C ALA A 448 2.87 13.45 -1.18
N GLY A 449 3.02 12.21 -0.76
CA GLY A 449 4.09 11.32 -1.17
C GLY A 449 5.37 11.48 -0.38
N ASP A 450 6.46 10.94 -0.92
CA ASP A 450 7.74 10.81 -0.23
C ASP A 450 8.39 12.14 0.15
N ILE A 451 7.96 13.24 -0.45
CA ILE A 451 8.41 14.58 -0.04
C ILE A 451 7.91 14.98 1.36
N VAL A 452 6.86 14.36 1.86
CA VAL A 452 6.43 14.50 3.27
C VAL A 452 7.28 13.62 4.17
N ARG A 453 7.43 12.37 3.79
CA ARG A 453 8.26 11.35 4.42
C ARG A 453 8.38 10.15 3.49
N PRO A 454 9.60 9.76 3.07
CA PRO A 454 9.81 8.56 2.28
C PRO A 454 9.20 7.32 2.96
N HIS A 455 8.32 6.63 2.26
CA HIS A 455 7.61 5.45 2.74
C HIS A 455 7.16 4.58 1.55
N LEU A 456 6.12 3.76 1.73
CA LEU A 456 5.58 2.88 0.69
C LEU A 456 4.86 3.66 -0.43
N LEU A 457 4.81 3.10 -1.63
CA LEU A 457 4.03 3.64 -2.74
C LEU A 457 2.54 3.74 -2.40
N THR A 458 2.00 2.72 -1.73
CA THR A 458 0.61 2.73 -1.23
C THR A 458 0.35 3.88 -0.24
N THR A 459 1.36 4.27 0.56
CA THR A 459 1.26 5.46 1.43
C THR A 459 1.17 6.74 0.61
N ALA A 460 1.95 6.86 -0.46
CA ALA A 460 1.89 8.02 -1.35
C ALA A 460 0.52 8.16 -2.04
N ILE A 461 -0.09 7.02 -2.45
CA ILE A 461 -1.45 6.96 -3.02
C ILE A 461 -2.49 7.42 -1.99
N GLY A 462 -2.44 6.90 -0.76
CA GLY A 462 -3.38 7.28 0.30
C GLY A 462 -3.25 8.73 0.74
N GLN A 463 -2.02 9.24 0.87
CA GLN A 463 -1.77 10.66 1.16
C GLN A 463 -2.38 11.56 0.06
N ALA A 464 -2.22 11.18 -1.20
CA ALA A 464 -2.78 11.91 -2.34
C ALA A 464 -4.32 11.94 -2.30
N ALA A 465 -4.97 10.85 -1.92
CA ALA A 465 -6.42 10.79 -1.77
C ALA A 465 -6.91 11.72 -0.64
N VAL A 466 -6.23 11.73 0.52
CA VAL A 466 -6.55 12.64 1.62
C VAL A 466 -6.28 14.10 1.24
N ALA A 467 -5.18 14.39 0.55
CA ALA A 467 -4.89 15.74 0.06
C ALA A 467 -5.94 16.22 -0.94
N ALA A 468 -6.38 15.36 -1.89
CA ALA A 468 -7.44 15.68 -2.83
C ALA A 468 -8.79 15.96 -2.13
N GLN A 469 -9.11 15.20 -1.07
CA GLN A 469 -10.27 15.48 -0.22
C GLN A 469 -10.13 16.82 0.50
N SER A 470 -8.94 17.14 1.02
CA SER A 470 -8.68 18.40 1.71
C SER A 470 -8.73 19.61 0.78
N ILE A 471 -8.35 19.45 -0.49
CA ILE A 471 -8.48 20.47 -1.54
C ILE A 471 -9.96 20.73 -1.85
N ASP A 472 -10.77 19.68 -1.99
CA ASP A 472 -12.21 19.78 -2.22
C ASP A 472 -12.92 20.50 -1.07
N GLU A 473 -12.62 20.12 0.18
CA GLU A 473 -13.12 20.80 1.38
C GLU A 473 -12.67 22.26 1.47
N PHE A 474 -11.43 22.55 1.09
CA PHE A 474 -10.92 23.92 1.01
C PHE A 474 -11.75 24.79 0.04
N PHE A 475 -12.12 24.27 -1.12
CA PHE A 475 -12.98 24.98 -2.07
C PHE A 475 -14.42 25.13 -1.58
N ALA A 476 -14.92 24.17 -0.82
CA ALA A 476 -16.24 24.23 -0.18
C ALA A 476 -16.26 25.15 1.06
N ASN A 477 -15.12 25.67 1.51
CA ASN A 477 -14.92 26.35 2.80
C ASN A 477 -15.35 25.47 4.00
N GLU A 478 -15.17 24.17 3.89
CA GLU A 478 -15.41 23.23 4.96
C GLU A 478 -14.15 23.05 5.83
N ILE A 479 -14.34 23.04 7.13
CA ILE A 479 -13.25 22.83 8.08
C ILE A 479 -13.48 21.51 8.81
N ARG A 480 -12.72 20.49 8.45
CA ARG A 480 -12.69 19.25 9.19
C ARG A 480 -11.87 19.42 10.47
N SER A 481 -12.51 19.20 11.63
CA SER A 481 -11.86 19.34 12.95
C SER A 481 -11.07 18.10 13.37
N ARG A 482 -11.45 16.93 12.86
CA ARG A 482 -10.82 15.65 13.22
C ARG A 482 -10.79 14.70 12.02
N ARG A 483 -9.61 14.14 11.76
CA ARG A 483 -9.45 13.06 10.78
C ARG A 483 -10.01 11.75 11.34
N PRO A 484 -10.76 10.97 10.56
CA PRO A 484 -11.17 9.62 10.94
C PRO A 484 -9.95 8.74 11.28
N ARG A 485 -10.12 7.73 12.12
CA ARG A 485 -9.06 6.75 12.41
C ARG A 485 -8.70 5.93 11.17
N VAL A 486 -9.71 5.66 10.34
CA VAL A 486 -9.56 4.95 9.07
C VAL A 486 -10.16 5.83 7.98
N ASP A 487 -9.36 6.18 6.98
CA ASP A 487 -9.83 6.89 5.80
C ASP A 487 -10.47 5.86 4.85
N VAL A 488 -11.77 5.63 5.02
CA VAL A 488 -12.56 4.75 4.14
C VAL A 488 -13.17 5.61 3.04
N HIS A 489 -12.78 5.37 1.80
CA HIS A 489 -13.12 6.26 0.70
C HIS A 489 -14.47 5.96 0.04
N HIS A 490 -15.07 4.78 0.25
CA HIS A 490 -16.14 4.35 -0.64
C HIS A 490 -17.28 3.56 -0.05
N PHE A 491 -17.17 2.78 1.01
CA PHE A 491 -18.31 2.06 1.55
C PHE A 491 -18.79 2.64 2.88
N ASN A 492 -20.03 3.13 2.90
CA ASN A 492 -20.74 3.52 4.11
C ASN A 492 -22.07 2.76 4.16
N LEU A 493 -22.26 1.94 5.21
CA LEU A 493 -23.44 1.10 5.38
C LEU A 493 -24.73 1.92 5.40
N LEU A 494 -24.77 3.04 6.12
CA LEU A 494 -25.98 3.86 6.24
C LEU A 494 -26.34 4.51 4.91
N ASN A 495 -25.37 4.98 4.14
CA ASN A 495 -25.60 5.49 2.79
C ASN A 495 -26.20 4.41 1.89
N LYS A 496 -25.64 3.19 1.96
CA LYS A 496 -26.16 2.04 1.19
C LYS A 496 -27.59 1.67 1.57
N LEU A 497 -27.92 1.71 2.86
CA LEU A 497 -29.27 1.50 3.35
C LEU A 497 -30.22 2.60 2.90
N ASN A 498 -29.76 3.87 2.87
CA ASN A 498 -30.54 5.01 2.36
C ASN A 498 -30.86 4.86 0.87
N GLU A 499 -29.89 4.49 0.04
CA GLU A 499 -30.07 4.24 -1.40
C GLU A 499 -31.21 3.23 -1.67
N HIS A 500 -31.28 2.20 -0.82
CA HIS A 500 -32.30 1.15 -0.91
C HIS A 500 -33.57 1.43 -0.11
N GLN A 501 -33.73 2.62 0.48
CA GLN A 501 -34.86 2.99 1.35
C GLN A 501 -35.04 2.02 2.55
N LEU A 502 -33.92 1.53 3.07
CA LEU A 502 -33.83 0.57 4.18
C LEU A 502 -33.16 1.18 5.41
N ALA A 503 -32.75 2.44 5.35
CA ALA A 503 -32.11 3.11 6.47
C ALA A 503 -33.08 3.19 7.67
N PRO A 504 -32.57 3.03 8.89
CA PRO A 504 -33.36 3.24 10.08
C PRO A 504 -33.81 4.71 10.17
N THR A 505 -34.99 4.92 10.73
CA THR A 505 -35.48 6.28 11.00
C THR A 505 -34.62 6.92 12.10
N PRO A 506 -34.22 8.18 11.98
CA PRO A 506 -33.48 8.88 13.03
C PRO A 506 -34.18 8.80 14.39
N TYR A 507 -33.43 8.56 15.47
CA TYR A 507 -33.99 8.45 16.80
C TYR A 507 -34.55 9.77 17.29
N ASP A 508 -35.79 9.74 17.76
CA ASP A 508 -36.43 10.90 18.38
C ASP A 508 -36.34 10.79 19.90
N HIS A 509 -35.42 11.53 20.49
CA HIS A 509 -35.23 11.59 21.96
C HIS A 509 -36.42 12.18 22.74
N THR A 510 -37.44 12.73 22.04
CA THR A 510 -38.62 13.30 22.67
C THR A 510 -39.72 12.27 22.93
N GLN A 511 -39.59 11.05 22.39
CA GLN A 511 -40.61 10.02 22.58
C GLN A 511 -40.45 9.32 23.92
N SER A 512 -41.60 9.10 24.57
CA SER A 512 -41.66 8.37 25.83
C SER A 512 -41.53 6.87 25.65
N TRP A 513 -40.99 6.18 26.65
CA TRP A 513 -40.84 4.73 26.68
C TRP A 513 -42.16 3.97 26.44
N GLY A 514 -42.08 2.84 25.77
CA GLY A 514 -43.19 1.90 25.57
C GLY A 514 -44.10 2.20 24.41
N THR A 515 -43.62 2.85 23.37
CA THR A 515 -44.38 3.03 22.15
C THR A 515 -44.27 1.80 21.26
N ASP A 516 -45.39 1.29 20.75
CA ASP A 516 -45.47 0.25 19.70
C ASP A 516 -44.97 0.73 18.36
N SER A 517 -44.24 1.85 18.29
CA SER A 517 -43.76 2.40 17.07
C SER A 517 -42.52 1.62 16.59
N GLY A 518 -42.51 1.17 15.34
CA GLY A 518 -41.33 0.62 14.70
C GLY A 518 -40.11 1.57 14.69
N GLN A 519 -40.22 2.71 15.35
CA GLN A 519 -39.15 3.70 15.52
C GLN A 519 -38.07 3.23 16.51
N PHE A 520 -38.32 2.21 17.33
CA PHE A 520 -37.29 1.54 18.14
C PHE A 520 -36.31 0.71 17.30
N ALA A 521 -36.63 0.46 16.04
CA ALA A 521 -35.71 -0.16 15.10
C ALA A 521 -34.48 0.70 14.73
N VAL A 522 -34.43 1.92 15.20
CA VAL A 522 -33.42 2.94 14.85
C VAL A 522 -31.99 2.54 15.18
N HIS A 523 -31.80 1.80 16.26
CA HIS A 523 -30.45 1.38 16.71
C HIS A 523 -30.02 0.04 16.18
N ASN A 524 -30.77 -0.55 15.25
CA ASN A 524 -30.47 -1.86 14.68
C ASN A 524 -29.22 -1.84 13.82
N TYR A 525 -28.89 -0.69 13.26
CA TYR A 525 -27.77 -0.56 12.30
C TYR A 525 -26.94 0.65 12.64
N GLU A 526 -25.66 0.44 12.86
CA GLU A 526 -24.67 1.50 13.09
C GLU A 526 -23.50 1.36 12.12
N ASP A 527 -22.98 2.47 11.66
CA ASP A 527 -21.72 2.52 10.91
C ASP A 527 -20.64 3.14 11.80
N ARG A 528 -19.69 2.32 12.26
CA ARG A 528 -18.51 2.72 13.03
C ARG A 528 -17.22 2.56 12.25
N ALA A 529 -17.31 2.29 10.94
CA ALA A 529 -16.14 1.96 10.13
C ALA A 529 -15.06 3.04 10.15
N ALA A 530 -15.43 4.32 10.13
CA ALA A 530 -14.46 5.42 10.18
C ALA A 530 -13.70 5.52 11.54
N GLN A 531 -14.17 4.86 12.61
CA GLN A 531 -13.63 5.00 13.96
C GLN A 531 -13.19 3.70 14.60
N GLU A 532 -13.67 2.55 14.11
CA GLU A 532 -13.47 1.25 14.76
C GLU A 532 -12.93 0.20 13.77
N ILE A 533 -11.77 -0.37 14.11
CA ILE A 533 -11.19 -1.54 13.45
C ILE A 533 -11.47 -2.75 14.32
N ILE A 534 -12.04 -3.81 13.74
CA ILE A 534 -12.42 -5.00 14.50
C ILE A 534 -11.25 -5.97 14.66
N PRO A 535 -10.80 -6.27 15.88
CA PRO A 535 -9.73 -7.24 16.11
C PRO A 535 -10.26 -8.68 16.05
N SER A 536 -9.35 -9.64 15.83
CA SER A 536 -9.65 -11.08 15.77
C SER A 536 -10.33 -11.60 17.05
N GLN A 537 -9.99 -11.04 18.21
CA GLN A 537 -10.55 -11.41 19.52
C GLN A 537 -12.06 -11.17 19.64
N ARG A 538 -12.66 -10.40 18.75
CA ARG A 538 -14.11 -10.16 18.69
C ARG A 538 -14.82 -11.01 17.65
N LEU A 539 -14.12 -11.96 17.03
CA LEU A 539 -14.63 -12.83 15.99
C LEU A 539 -14.86 -14.25 16.54
N PHE A 540 -15.86 -14.93 16.03
CA PHE A 540 -16.03 -16.36 16.28
C PHE A 540 -15.24 -17.16 15.24
N LEU A 541 -13.93 -17.29 15.45
CA LEU A 541 -12.99 -17.90 14.49
C LEU A 541 -13.27 -19.37 14.21
N GLY A 542 -13.86 -20.11 15.14
CA GLY A 542 -14.21 -21.52 14.97
C GLY A 542 -15.28 -21.81 13.90
N HIS A 543 -15.87 -20.77 13.32
CA HIS A 543 -16.74 -20.91 12.16
C HIS A 543 -15.97 -21.20 10.87
N PHE A 544 -14.70 -20.81 10.78
CA PHE A 544 -13.93 -20.85 9.54
C PHE A 544 -13.09 -22.12 9.47
N ASP A 545 -13.30 -22.88 8.40
CA ASP A 545 -12.50 -24.04 8.09
C ASP A 545 -11.08 -23.63 7.68
N TYR A 546 -10.12 -24.52 7.94
CA TYR A 546 -8.77 -24.39 7.42
C TYR A 546 -8.75 -24.58 5.91
N GLU A 547 -8.22 -23.59 5.19
CA GLU A 547 -8.05 -23.63 3.73
C GLU A 547 -6.68 -23.10 3.36
N SER A 548 -5.90 -23.86 2.59
CA SER A 548 -4.59 -23.44 2.11
C SER A 548 -4.69 -22.20 1.21
N ARG A 549 -3.75 -21.29 1.38
CA ARG A 549 -3.64 -20.08 0.54
C ARG A 549 -3.28 -20.44 -0.90
N ASN A 550 -3.94 -19.80 -1.88
CA ASN A 550 -3.56 -19.85 -3.27
C ASN A 550 -2.41 -18.86 -3.51
N GLN A 551 -1.21 -19.40 -3.74
CA GLN A 551 0.00 -18.60 -3.92
C GLN A 551 0.25 -18.31 -5.40
N ARG A 552 0.73 -17.10 -5.69
CA ARG A 552 1.29 -16.77 -7.00
C ARG A 552 2.61 -17.55 -7.20
N GLN A 553 2.94 -17.79 -8.43
CA GLN A 553 4.23 -18.36 -8.79
C GLN A 553 5.20 -17.21 -9.07
N ASP A 554 6.34 -17.22 -8.38
CA ASP A 554 7.42 -16.29 -8.67
C ASP A 554 8.50 -17.03 -9.47
N ARG A 555 8.91 -16.42 -10.58
CA ARG A 555 10.04 -16.89 -11.38
C ARG A 555 11.31 -16.21 -10.89
N ILE A 556 12.16 -16.96 -10.20
CA ILE A 556 13.41 -16.46 -9.64
C ILE A 556 14.56 -17.18 -10.34
N PRO A 557 15.31 -16.48 -11.22
CA PRO A 557 16.45 -17.09 -11.88
C PRO A 557 17.57 -17.39 -10.88
N THR A 558 18.27 -18.49 -11.08
CA THR A 558 19.46 -18.83 -10.29
C THR A 558 20.65 -17.93 -10.64
N GLY A 559 21.70 -17.93 -9.82
CA GLY A 559 22.89 -17.12 -10.03
C GLY A 559 23.55 -17.30 -11.42
N ASP A 560 23.36 -18.45 -12.06
CA ASP A 560 23.88 -18.73 -13.41
C ASP A 560 22.94 -18.25 -14.52
N GLU A 561 21.63 -18.18 -14.25
CA GLU A 561 20.59 -17.82 -15.23
C GLU A 561 20.23 -16.33 -15.21
N VAL A 562 20.56 -15.63 -14.12
CA VAL A 562 20.14 -14.23 -13.90
C VAL A 562 20.71 -13.23 -14.92
N LEU A 563 21.86 -13.54 -15.51
CA LEU A 563 22.55 -12.63 -16.40
C LEU A 563 21.76 -12.39 -17.70
N GLY A 564 21.24 -11.19 -17.84
CA GLY A 564 20.43 -10.78 -19.00
C GLY A 564 18.96 -11.20 -18.91
N ASP A 565 18.52 -11.77 -17.78
CA ASP A 565 17.13 -12.10 -17.54
C ASP A 565 16.37 -10.87 -17.02
N PHE A 566 15.48 -10.35 -17.84
CA PHE A 566 14.59 -9.21 -17.53
C PHE A 566 13.12 -9.57 -17.71
N ASP A 567 12.79 -10.86 -17.72
CA ASP A 567 11.41 -11.32 -17.78
C ASP A 567 10.66 -11.00 -16.47
N GLU A 568 9.36 -10.81 -16.59
CA GLU A 568 8.53 -10.55 -15.41
C GLU A 568 8.64 -11.68 -14.38
N ARG A 569 8.86 -11.32 -13.12
CA ARG A 569 9.09 -12.28 -12.04
C ARG A 569 7.80 -12.87 -11.47
N ARG A 570 6.76 -12.05 -11.34
CA ARG A 570 5.58 -12.38 -10.55
C ARG A 570 4.41 -12.76 -11.44
N LEU A 571 4.10 -14.06 -11.51
CA LEU A 571 3.00 -14.58 -12.33
C LEU A 571 1.68 -14.40 -11.59
N ASN A 572 0.63 -14.01 -12.34
CA ASN A 572 -0.70 -13.76 -11.79
C ASN A 572 -1.42 -15.06 -11.39
N LEU A 573 -2.44 -14.94 -10.53
CA LEU A 573 -3.40 -16.01 -10.28
C LEU A 573 -4.30 -16.21 -11.51
N SER A 574 -4.72 -17.45 -11.75
CA SER A 574 -5.87 -17.72 -12.62
C SER A 574 -7.17 -17.22 -11.96
N GLU A 575 -8.21 -16.99 -12.77
CA GLU A 575 -9.53 -16.61 -12.25
C GLU A 575 -10.05 -17.57 -11.17
N GLN A 576 -9.89 -18.87 -11.40
CA GLN A 576 -10.32 -19.88 -10.44
C GLN A 576 -9.57 -19.77 -9.10
N GLN A 577 -8.27 -19.52 -9.15
CA GLN A 577 -7.45 -19.33 -7.95
C GLN A 577 -7.80 -18.01 -7.24
N ALA A 578 -8.02 -16.91 -7.97
CA ALA A 578 -8.42 -15.64 -7.39
C ALA A 578 -9.79 -15.73 -6.68
N VAL A 579 -10.77 -16.43 -7.29
CA VAL A 579 -12.07 -16.68 -6.68
C VAL A 579 -11.95 -17.58 -5.45
N ALA A 580 -11.14 -18.63 -5.51
CA ALA A 580 -10.88 -19.52 -4.38
C ALA A 580 -10.22 -18.75 -3.22
N GLU A 581 -9.24 -17.92 -3.53
CA GLU A 581 -8.55 -17.10 -2.54
C GLU A 581 -9.49 -16.07 -1.89
N ALA A 582 -10.32 -15.39 -2.67
CA ALA A 582 -11.32 -14.46 -2.16
C ALA A 582 -12.35 -15.13 -1.23
N LYS A 583 -12.66 -16.42 -1.42
CA LYS A 583 -13.56 -17.18 -0.54
C LYS A 583 -12.98 -17.41 0.86
N ARG A 584 -11.67 -17.37 1.02
CA ARG A 584 -11.02 -17.44 2.33
C ARG A 584 -11.26 -16.20 3.19
N CYS A 585 -11.73 -15.08 2.59
CA CYS A 585 -12.04 -13.87 3.33
C CYS A 585 -13.15 -14.09 4.36
N MET A 586 -12.88 -13.73 5.62
CA MET A 586 -13.82 -13.87 6.74
C MET A 586 -14.86 -12.75 6.82
N SER A 587 -14.81 -11.72 5.96
CA SER A 587 -15.74 -10.59 5.97
C SER A 587 -15.82 -9.83 7.31
N CYS A 588 -14.70 -9.71 8.03
CA CYS A 588 -14.62 -9.08 9.35
C CYS A 588 -15.38 -7.75 9.42
N GLY A 589 -16.21 -7.57 10.45
CA GLY A 589 -16.99 -6.34 10.67
C GLY A 589 -18.20 -6.14 9.76
N MET A 590 -18.59 -7.17 8.95
CA MET A 590 -19.79 -7.12 8.10
C MET A 590 -20.44 -8.50 7.99
N CYS A 591 -21.77 -8.55 7.88
CA CYS A 591 -22.51 -9.80 7.67
C CYS A 591 -22.20 -10.42 6.30
N PHE A 592 -22.03 -11.75 6.26
CA PHE A 592 -21.83 -12.53 5.04
C PHE A 592 -22.78 -13.75 4.93
N GLU A 593 -23.95 -13.66 5.56
CA GLU A 593 -25.05 -14.65 5.47
C GLU A 593 -24.73 -16.06 6.01
N CYS A 594 -23.92 -16.18 7.08
CA CYS A 594 -23.56 -17.47 7.67
C CYS A 594 -24.70 -18.16 8.44
N ASP A 595 -25.76 -17.43 8.81
CA ASP A 595 -26.94 -17.86 9.57
C ASP A 595 -26.73 -18.27 11.02
N ASN A 596 -25.53 -18.25 11.56
CA ASN A 596 -25.30 -18.66 12.95
C ASN A 596 -26.26 -17.95 13.93
N CYS A 597 -26.41 -16.62 13.80
CA CYS A 597 -27.31 -15.85 14.65
C CYS A 597 -28.79 -16.27 14.52
N VAL A 598 -29.21 -16.75 13.35
CA VAL A 598 -30.57 -17.26 13.11
C VAL A 598 -30.72 -18.66 13.69
N ILE A 599 -29.76 -19.54 13.44
CA ILE A 599 -29.81 -20.98 13.85
C ILE A 599 -29.74 -21.10 15.39
N PHE A 600 -28.87 -20.31 16.03
CA PHE A 600 -28.65 -20.42 17.47
C PHE A 600 -29.56 -19.51 18.30
N CYS A 601 -30.46 -18.72 17.69
CA CYS A 601 -31.39 -17.88 18.45
C CYS A 601 -32.46 -18.75 19.16
N PRO A 602 -32.49 -18.83 20.52
CA PRO A 602 -33.43 -19.70 21.22
C PRO A 602 -34.89 -19.22 21.16
N GLN A 603 -35.11 -17.98 20.73
CA GLN A 603 -36.43 -17.35 20.65
C GLN A 603 -36.93 -17.14 19.21
N ASP A 604 -36.18 -17.59 18.21
CA ASP A 604 -36.44 -17.29 16.78
C ASP A 604 -36.61 -15.76 16.55
N ALA A 605 -35.91 -14.96 17.34
CA ALA A 605 -36.01 -13.50 17.26
C ALA A 605 -35.17 -12.94 16.12
N VAL A 606 -34.03 -13.58 15.75
CA VAL A 606 -33.21 -13.20 14.61
C VAL A 606 -33.67 -13.97 13.38
N PHE A 607 -33.89 -13.25 12.28
CA PHE A 607 -34.41 -13.84 11.04
C PHE A 607 -33.72 -13.27 9.80
N ARG A 608 -33.71 -14.02 8.69
CA ARG A 608 -33.24 -13.56 7.39
C ARG A 608 -34.17 -12.52 6.78
N VAL A 609 -33.58 -11.41 6.31
CA VAL A 609 -34.30 -10.43 5.50
C VAL A 609 -34.61 -11.04 4.13
N LYS A 610 -35.80 -10.80 3.60
CA LYS A 610 -36.18 -11.26 2.26
C LYS A 610 -35.25 -10.68 1.19
N LYS A 611 -34.99 -11.46 0.13
CA LYS A 611 -34.04 -11.08 -0.94
C LYS A 611 -34.35 -9.75 -1.63
N ASP A 612 -35.62 -9.40 -1.77
CA ASP A 612 -36.09 -8.15 -2.34
C ASP A 612 -35.87 -6.92 -1.43
N ARG A 613 -35.54 -7.17 -0.15
CA ARG A 613 -35.27 -6.15 0.87
C ARG A 613 -33.87 -6.24 1.46
N SER A 614 -33.08 -7.23 1.06
CA SER A 614 -31.69 -7.36 1.48
C SER A 614 -30.75 -6.52 0.62
N THR A 615 -29.70 -6.02 1.21
CA THR A 615 -28.59 -5.34 0.52
C THR A 615 -27.31 -5.66 1.25
N THR A 616 -26.17 -5.33 0.64
CA THR A 616 -24.86 -5.47 1.29
C THR A 616 -24.89 -4.87 2.69
N GLY A 617 -24.55 -5.69 3.69
CA GLY A 617 -24.61 -5.33 5.11
C GLY A 617 -25.98 -5.43 5.77
N ARG A 618 -27.05 -5.84 5.06
CA ARG A 618 -28.35 -6.09 5.66
C ARG A 618 -28.94 -7.42 5.16
N TYR A 619 -28.55 -8.50 5.80
CA TYR A 619 -29.04 -9.86 5.47
C TYR A 619 -29.88 -10.46 6.60
N VAL A 620 -29.75 -9.97 7.82
CA VAL A 620 -30.51 -10.41 9.00
C VAL A 620 -31.13 -9.21 9.69
N ASP A 621 -32.20 -9.46 10.44
CA ASP A 621 -32.88 -8.48 11.29
C ASP A 621 -33.41 -9.15 12.55
N THR A 622 -33.84 -8.37 13.53
CA THR A 622 -34.30 -8.87 14.83
C THR A 622 -35.74 -8.46 15.13
N ASP A 623 -36.53 -9.41 15.56
CA ASP A 623 -37.83 -9.17 16.20
C ASP A 623 -37.58 -8.87 17.69
N TYR A 624 -37.62 -7.59 18.04
CA TYR A 624 -37.28 -7.11 19.39
C TYR A 624 -38.33 -7.50 20.43
N ASP A 625 -39.55 -7.82 20.02
CA ASP A 625 -40.61 -8.30 20.93
C ASP A 625 -40.35 -9.73 21.41
N ARG A 626 -39.55 -10.48 20.65
CA ARG A 626 -39.15 -11.86 21.00
C ARG A 626 -37.78 -11.94 21.65
N CYS A 627 -36.95 -10.94 21.49
CA CYS A 627 -35.57 -10.97 21.96
C CYS A 627 -35.54 -10.92 23.50
N ILE A 628 -34.83 -11.86 24.13
CA ILE A 628 -34.63 -11.92 25.59
C ILE A 628 -33.25 -11.42 26.01
N GLY A 629 -32.44 -10.88 25.11
CA GLY A 629 -31.13 -10.35 25.42
C GLY A 629 -30.08 -11.37 25.84
N CYS A 630 -30.20 -12.62 25.37
CA CYS A 630 -29.28 -13.71 25.74
C CYS A 630 -27.90 -13.65 25.12
N HIS A 631 -27.60 -12.67 24.29
CA HIS A 631 -26.35 -12.38 23.56
C HIS A 631 -25.79 -13.49 22.66
N ILE A 632 -26.38 -14.68 22.60
CA ILE A 632 -25.89 -15.81 21.78
C ILE A 632 -25.63 -15.40 20.33
N CYS A 633 -26.50 -14.56 19.73
CA CYS A 633 -26.34 -14.11 18.36
C CYS A 633 -25.04 -13.29 18.14
N ALA A 634 -24.60 -12.53 19.14
CA ALA A 634 -23.35 -11.80 19.11
C ALA A 634 -22.15 -12.76 19.28
N ASP A 635 -22.25 -13.72 20.21
CA ASP A 635 -21.18 -14.67 20.50
C ASP A 635 -20.87 -15.59 19.33
N VAL A 636 -21.91 -16.03 18.59
CA VAL A 636 -21.74 -16.90 17.42
C VAL A 636 -21.53 -16.15 16.11
N CYS A 637 -21.46 -14.80 16.16
CA CYS A 637 -21.22 -14.00 14.94
C CYS A 637 -19.75 -14.09 14.51
N PRO A 638 -19.43 -14.77 13.38
CA PRO A 638 -18.05 -15.01 13.02
C PRO A 638 -17.30 -13.74 12.61
N THR A 639 -18.03 -12.69 12.23
CA THR A 639 -17.45 -11.44 11.74
C THR A 639 -17.46 -10.30 12.76
N GLY A 640 -18.04 -10.52 13.93
CA GLY A 640 -18.24 -9.46 14.93
C GLY A 640 -19.14 -8.31 14.44
N TYR A 641 -20.07 -8.62 13.54
CA TYR A 641 -21.05 -7.66 13.01
C TYR A 641 -22.19 -7.36 14.00
N ILE A 642 -22.46 -8.28 14.94
CA ILE A 642 -23.49 -8.11 15.96
C ILE A 642 -22.86 -7.65 17.25
N ASP A 643 -23.40 -6.57 17.80
CA ASP A 643 -23.10 -6.08 19.14
C ASP A 643 -24.36 -6.12 20.00
N MET A 644 -24.22 -6.07 21.33
CA MET A 644 -25.37 -6.01 22.23
C MET A 644 -25.47 -4.61 22.81
N GLY A 645 -26.48 -3.86 22.39
CA GLY A 645 -26.73 -2.49 22.79
C GLY A 645 -28.00 -2.33 23.65
N LEU A 646 -28.00 -1.34 24.52
CA LEU A 646 -29.25 -0.81 25.07
C LEU A 646 -29.92 -0.04 23.93
N GLY A 647 -31.19 -0.35 23.63
CA GLY A 647 -32.01 0.51 22.79
C GLY A 647 -32.04 1.91 23.42
N LYS A 648 -31.31 2.85 22.82
CA LYS A 648 -31.28 4.24 23.27
C LYS A 648 -32.26 5.07 22.50
#